data_f78efc5a2d48790a8a4294d2aa2dfd55
#
_entry.id   f78efc5a2d48790a8a4294d2aa2dfd55
#
_cell.length_a   1.000
_cell.length_b   1.000
_cell.length_c   1.000
_cell.angle_alpha   90.00
_cell.angle_beta   90.00
_cell.angle_gamma   90.00
#
_symmetry.space_group_name_H-M   'P 1'
#
loop_
_entity.id
_entity.type
_entity.pdbx_description
1 polymer ?
#
loop_
_entity_poly.entity_id
_entity_poly.type
_entity_poly.pdbx_seq_one_letter_code
_entity_poly.pdbx_strand_id
1 'polypeptide(L)'
;RYVPEKLLPRIFGFELLMAPYAVAHMKLAMLLEETGYKFEADQRLGIYLTNTLEETARISQQIVMGFMRELTAEANAAAEIKTVMPIMVVLGNPPYSGVSANRGDWITGLLEQYRHINGEPLGEKKVWLKNDYVKFIRFGQWRIEQTGHGILALITDHSYLDSPTFRGMRHHLQNAFDEIFILNLHGNAKRRETTPAGGVDENVFDIMQGVAIAIFVKHPKPTEKLTVSYADLWGTREGKYAALLATDMATTKWKALRPSAPFFEFVPVKQGAKTEYEAGWSVKDIFVLGSNGVQTSRDDLVVGYDKRMVMKTLETFLDDDLTDAEVRAKFFGNKQVGDYPAGDTREWKLGEARIVLRKDLGWQDSVTGYLYRPFDTRALIYADCMVDWPRRDVMQHLQHPNMALCVGRAGLVASGAWDLVFCANHLCDHNLFYRGSSLNFPLYLYESTNPKKAGWSKALTMALFETPASYQGRRANIAPDFIKELTARLNLRWLPVDSGDLKKTVGPEDIFHYAYAVFHSPTYRQRYAEFLKIDFPRLPLTSDVKLFRALAAKGAELVALHLLESPKLNGLQPQFCGKGDNTVEKAQFVESRLGILPDQPKHKTDKLEACPTTGQVWVNANQYFDAVPKNVWEFHVGGYQPCQKWLKDRKGRTLSYDDMQHYRKIVVAQAETIRLMGEIDALIPKWPLE
;
A
#
# COMPACT_ATOMS: atom_id res chain seq x y z
N ARG A 1 5.48 40.40 -39.34
CA ARG A 1 5.51 41.27 -38.11
C ARG A 1 5.07 40.51 -36.83
N TYR A 2 3.99 39.69 -36.86
CA TYR A 2 3.50 39.04 -35.63
C TYR A 2 4.50 38.01 -35.06
N VAL A 3 5.05 37.13 -35.88
CA VAL A 3 5.94 36.05 -35.42
C VAL A 3 7.21 36.62 -34.77
N PRO A 4 8.04 37.47 -35.41
CA PRO A 4 9.28 37.95 -34.83
C PRO A 4 9.07 38.91 -33.63
N GLU A 5 8.03 39.75 -33.68
CA GLU A 5 7.84 40.78 -32.66
C GLU A 5 6.99 40.32 -31.46
N LYS A 6 6.10 39.37 -31.68
CA LYS A 6 5.09 38.99 -30.65
C LYS A 6 5.12 37.53 -30.23
N LEU A 7 5.54 36.59 -31.14
CA LEU A 7 5.50 35.15 -30.84
C LEU A 7 6.85 34.66 -30.31
N LEU A 8 7.94 34.84 -31.10
CA LEU A 8 9.27 34.32 -30.75
C LEU A 8 9.81 34.83 -29.41
N PRO A 9 9.60 36.11 -28.99
CA PRO A 9 10.06 36.59 -27.70
C PRO A 9 9.25 36.11 -26.50
N ARG A 10 8.21 35.31 -26.69
CA ARG A 10 7.23 34.89 -25.66
C ARG A 10 7.06 33.39 -25.49
N ILE A 11 7.69 32.60 -26.36
CA ILE A 11 7.66 31.15 -26.31
C ILE A 11 9.03 30.63 -25.97
N PHE A 12 9.10 29.89 -24.85
CA PHE A 12 10.33 29.30 -24.34
C PHE A 12 10.15 27.81 -24.10
N GLY A 13 11.20 27.04 -24.40
CA GLY A 13 11.27 25.62 -24.14
C GLY A 13 12.59 25.23 -23.47
N PHE A 14 12.54 24.28 -22.56
CA PHE A 14 13.70 23.68 -21.92
C PHE A 14 13.76 22.20 -22.23
N GLU A 15 14.89 21.74 -22.72
CA GLU A 15 15.15 20.35 -23.06
C GLU A 15 16.50 19.92 -22.49
N LEU A 16 16.53 18.74 -21.88
CA LEU A 16 17.73 18.21 -21.26
C LEU A 16 18.65 17.49 -22.25
N LEU A 17 18.07 16.84 -23.26
CA LEU A 17 18.78 15.97 -24.18
C LEU A 17 18.97 16.63 -25.55
N MET A 18 20.19 16.51 -26.13
CA MET A 18 20.56 17.13 -27.40
C MET A 18 19.65 16.69 -28.58
N ALA A 19 19.29 15.39 -28.65
CA ALA A 19 18.49 14.89 -29.77
C ALA A 19 17.06 15.45 -29.76
N PRO A 20 16.28 15.38 -28.66
CA PRO A 20 14.98 16.07 -28.59
C PRO A 20 15.08 17.58 -28.76
N TYR A 21 16.12 18.22 -28.26
CA TYR A 21 16.37 19.64 -28.46
C TYR A 21 16.46 20.01 -29.97
N ALA A 22 17.27 19.26 -30.73
CA ALA A 22 17.37 19.47 -32.16
C ALA A 22 16.07 19.21 -32.92
N VAL A 23 15.35 18.14 -32.53
CA VAL A 23 14.01 17.80 -33.09
C VAL A 23 12.98 18.88 -32.77
N ALA A 24 12.99 19.46 -31.57
CA ALA A 24 12.09 20.54 -31.21
C ALA A 24 12.31 21.80 -32.06
N HIS A 25 13.56 22.19 -32.25
CA HIS A 25 13.90 23.30 -33.16
C HIS A 25 13.41 23.03 -34.57
N MET A 26 13.70 21.85 -35.11
CA MET A 26 13.30 21.48 -36.47
C MET A 26 11.75 21.47 -36.63
N LYS A 27 11.04 20.82 -35.71
CA LYS A 27 9.57 20.69 -35.77
C LYS A 27 8.85 22.02 -35.68
N LEU A 28 9.29 22.90 -34.75
CA LEU A 28 8.66 24.21 -34.60
C LEU A 28 9.03 25.16 -35.74
N ALA A 29 10.26 25.07 -36.29
CA ALA A 29 10.60 25.80 -37.47
C ALA A 29 9.74 25.41 -38.68
N MET A 30 9.56 24.09 -38.94
CA MET A 30 8.68 23.59 -40.01
C MET A 30 7.25 24.07 -39.83
N LEU A 31 6.69 24.00 -38.62
CA LEU A 31 5.35 24.48 -38.31
C LEU A 31 5.18 25.97 -38.61
N LEU A 32 6.17 26.80 -38.29
CA LEU A 32 6.14 28.22 -38.59
C LEU A 32 6.26 28.47 -40.14
N GLU A 33 7.10 27.70 -40.81
CA GLU A 33 7.17 27.77 -42.31
C GLU A 33 5.87 27.39 -42.97
N GLU A 34 5.16 26.40 -42.48
CA GLU A 34 3.80 26.05 -42.97
C GLU A 34 2.80 27.20 -42.83
N THR A 35 2.99 28.09 -41.84
CA THR A 35 2.20 29.32 -41.70
C THR A 35 2.68 30.48 -42.59
N GLY A 36 3.70 30.25 -43.43
CA GLY A 36 4.27 31.23 -44.34
C GLY A 36 5.39 32.09 -43.71
N TYR A 37 5.84 31.79 -42.50
CA TYR A 37 6.93 32.51 -41.86
C TYR A 37 8.30 31.96 -42.32
N LYS A 38 9.21 32.83 -42.71
CA LYS A 38 10.59 32.47 -43.02
C LYS A 38 11.52 33.11 -41.98
N PHE A 39 12.40 32.30 -41.41
CA PHE A 39 13.41 32.80 -40.46
C PHE A 39 14.47 33.63 -41.16
N GLU A 40 14.85 34.72 -40.54
CA GLU A 40 16.04 35.48 -40.88
C GLU A 40 17.28 34.87 -40.21
N ALA A 41 18.48 35.17 -40.70
CA ALA A 41 19.72 34.50 -40.32
C ALA A 41 20.07 34.60 -38.82
N ASP A 42 19.60 35.62 -38.15
CA ASP A 42 19.87 35.93 -36.72
C ASP A 42 18.71 35.55 -35.79
N GLN A 43 17.60 35.05 -36.34
CA GLN A 43 16.43 34.68 -35.55
C GLN A 43 16.48 33.21 -35.09
N ARG A 44 16.15 32.99 -33.84
CA ARG A 44 16.05 31.64 -33.30
C ARG A 44 14.79 31.45 -32.45
N LEU A 45 14.38 30.20 -32.33
CA LEU A 45 13.38 29.79 -31.35
C LEU A 45 13.94 29.85 -29.93
N GLY A 46 13.15 30.26 -28.99
CA GLY A 46 13.52 30.33 -27.56
C GLY A 46 13.58 28.97 -26.88
N ILE A 47 14.18 27.95 -27.54
CA ILE A 47 14.37 26.60 -26.96
C ILE A 47 15.82 26.53 -26.46
N TYR A 48 16.02 26.06 -25.24
CA TYR A 48 17.30 26.03 -24.57
C TYR A 48 17.64 24.63 -24.09
N LEU A 49 18.89 24.22 -24.29
CA LEU A 49 19.45 22.97 -23.77
C LEU A 49 19.84 23.16 -22.31
N THR A 50 18.94 22.77 -21.41
CA THR A 50 19.13 22.97 -19.98
C THR A 50 18.26 21.99 -19.16
N ASN A 51 18.70 21.67 -17.94
CA ASN A 51 17.87 20.97 -16.98
C ASN A 51 16.90 21.95 -16.29
N THR A 52 15.60 21.80 -16.51
CA THR A 52 14.56 22.67 -15.92
C THR A 52 14.63 22.72 -14.40
N LEU A 53 15.03 21.63 -13.75
CA LEU A 53 15.02 21.45 -12.29
C LEU A 53 16.34 21.81 -11.59
N GLU A 54 17.30 22.32 -12.32
CA GLU A 54 18.56 22.82 -11.75
C GLU A 54 18.49 24.32 -11.44
N GLU A 55 19.16 24.69 -10.36
CA GLU A 55 19.38 26.09 -10.01
C GLU A 55 20.24 26.77 -11.07
N THR A 56 19.89 27.97 -11.42
CA THR A 56 20.62 28.75 -12.43
C THR A 56 21.81 29.46 -11.82
N ALA A 57 23.00 28.88 -11.91
CA ALA A 57 24.25 29.59 -11.67
C ALA A 57 24.66 30.33 -12.97
N ARG A 58 24.78 31.65 -12.93
CA ARG A 58 25.42 32.40 -14.01
C ARG A 58 26.90 32.02 -14.06
N ILE A 59 27.30 31.35 -15.15
CA ILE A 59 28.69 30.97 -15.37
C ILE A 59 29.43 32.18 -15.94
N SER A 60 30.51 32.60 -15.28
CA SER A 60 31.36 33.70 -15.75
C SER A 60 31.96 33.34 -17.10
N GLN A 61 31.76 34.20 -18.12
CA GLN A 61 32.26 33.99 -19.49
C GLN A 61 33.80 34.09 -19.63
N GLN A 62 34.51 34.54 -18.58
CA GLN A 62 35.94 34.81 -18.65
C GLN A 62 36.86 33.59 -18.68
N ILE A 63 36.35 32.40 -18.43
CA ILE A 63 37.17 31.18 -18.21
C ILE A 63 36.99 30.13 -19.32
N VAL A 64 36.14 30.34 -20.35
CA VAL A 64 35.70 29.25 -21.24
C VAL A 64 36.11 29.52 -22.70
N MET A 65 36.90 28.61 -23.30
CA MET A 65 37.33 28.69 -24.71
C MET A 65 36.54 27.72 -25.61
N GLY A 66 36.26 28.15 -26.86
CA GLY A 66 35.70 27.28 -27.90
C GLY A 66 34.24 26.86 -27.68
N PHE A 67 33.91 25.61 -28.00
CA PHE A 67 32.53 24.99 -27.90
C PHE A 67 31.88 25.19 -26.53
N MET A 68 32.66 25.22 -25.46
CA MET A 68 32.18 25.50 -24.11
C MET A 68 31.61 26.92 -23.95
N ARG A 69 32.01 27.86 -24.77
CA ARG A 69 31.48 29.24 -24.73
C ARG A 69 30.03 29.32 -25.20
N GLU A 70 29.66 28.53 -26.22
CA GLU A 70 28.29 28.47 -26.74
C GLU A 70 27.37 27.79 -25.74
N LEU A 71 27.79 26.68 -25.13
CA LEU A 71 27.03 26.01 -24.07
C LEU A 71 26.83 26.92 -22.84
N THR A 72 27.83 27.72 -22.50
CA THR A 72 27.74 28.69 -21.40
C THR A 72 26.76 29.83 -21.72
N ALA A 73 26.78 30.33 -22.96
CA ALA A 73 25.82 31.33 -23.42
C ALA A 73 24.38 30.80 -23.41
N GLU A 74 24.19 29.57 -23.84
CA GLU A 74 22.89 28.85 -23.81
C GLU A 74 22.37 28.67 -22.37
N ALA A 75 23.24 28.23 -21.45
CA ALA A 75 22.91 28.07 -20.03
C ALA A 75 22.56 29.41 -19.37
N ASN A 76 23.29 30.49 -19.68
CA ASN A 76 23.02 31.80 -19.13
C ASN A 76 21.71 32.40 -19.67
N ALA A 77 21.40 32.21 -20.97
CA ALA A 77 20.14 32.62 -21.55
C ALA A 77 18.96 31.85 -20.95
N ALA A 78 19.09 30.53 -20.75
CA ALA A 78 18.11 29.74 -20.03
C ALA A 78 17.92 30.22 -18.59
N ALA A 79 19.00 30.60 -17.90
CA ALA A 79 18.97 31.14 -16.55
C ALA A 79 18.16 32.42 -16.46
N GLU A 80 18.33 33.33 -17.41
CA GLU A 80 17.58 34.58 -17.47
C GLU A 80 16.06 34.34 -17.59
N ILE A 81 15.65 33.42 -18.46
CA ILE A 81 14.24 33.03 -18.63
C ILE A 81 13.69 32.39 -17.39
N LYS A 82 14.44 31.50 -16.75
CA LYS A 82 14.00 30.83 -15.52
C LYS A 82 13.80 31.80 -14.35
N THR A 83 14.56 32.87 -14.26
CA THR A 83 14.58 33.73 -13.07
C THR A 83 13.98 35.12 -13.27
N VAL A 84 14.21 35.74 -14.43
CA VAL A 84 13.90 37.17 -14.66
C VAL A 84 12.63 37.36 -15.49
N MET A 85 12.47 36.59 -16.56
CA MET A 85 11.37 36.79 -17.49
C MET A 85 10.00 36.50 -16.83
N PRO A 86 8.97 37.36 -17.01
CA PRO A 86 7.64 37.12 -16.45
C PRO A 86 6.90 36.03 -17.23
N ILE A 87 7.04 34.78 -16.81
CA ILE A 87 6.36 33.63 -17.42
C ILE A 87 4.96 33.50 -16.84
N MET A 88 3.94 33.70 -17.66
CA MET A 88 2.54 33.63 -17.26
C MET A 88 1.87 32.27 -17.58
N VAL A 89 2.46 31.47 -18.46
CA VAL A 89 1.94 30.14 -18.81
C VAL A 89 3.07 29.13 -18.77
N VAL A 90 2.89 28.09 -17.96
CA VAL A 90 3.75 26.92 -17.91
C VAL A 90 2.91 25.71 -18.31
N LEU A 91 3.29 25.00 -19.37
CA LEU A 91 2.58 23.81 -19.80
C LEU A 91 3.58 22.70 -20.19
N GLY A 92 3.15 21.44 -20.04
CA GLY A 92 3.99 20.32 -20.42
C GLY A 92 3.49 18.95 -20.00
N ASN A 93 4.26 17.94 -20.41
CA ASN A 93 4.12 16.55 -20.04
C ASN A 93 5.46 16.09 -19.42
N PRO A 94 5.68 16.30 -18.12
CA PRO A 94 6.93 15.96 -17.46
C PRO A 94 7.12 14.44 -17.34
N PRO A 95 8.37 13.95 -17.17
CA PRO A 95 8.63 12.52 -17.02
C PRO A 95 8.02 11.95 -15.73
N TYR A 96 7.51 10.70 -15.80
CA TYR A 96 6.91 9.96 -14.69
C TYR A 96 7.92 9.03 -14.00
N SER A 97 9.16 9.45 -13.84
CA SER A 97 10.23 8.64 -13.26
C SER A 97 10.07 8.53 -11.75
N GLY A 98 9.90 7.30 -11.24
CA GLY A 98 9.84 7.03 -9.80
C GLY A 98 11.18 7.19 -9.08
N VAL A 99 12.31 7.09 -9.82
CA VAL A 99 13.67 7.31 -9.31
C VAL A 99 14.24 8.50 -10.04
N SER A 100 14.20 9.65 -9.40
CA SER A 100 14.69 10.90 -9.96
C SER A 100 16.20 11.04 -9.86
N ALA A 101 16.85 11.41 -10.96
CA ALA A 101 18.25 11.84 -11.00
C ALA A 101 18.43 13.30 -10.53
N ASN A 102 17.36 14.09 -10.53
CA ASN A 102 17.38 15.51 -10.14
C ASN A 102 17.41 15.64 -8.61
N ARG A 103 18.61 15.75 -8.03
CA ARG A 103 18.85 15.79 -6.57
C ARG A 103 19.44 17.10 -6.08
N GLY A 104 19.45 18.14 -6.91
CA GLY A 104 19.98 19.46 -6.56
C GLY A 104 19.30 20.07 -5.34
N ASP A 105 20.06 20.81 -4.55
CA ASP A 105 19.60 21.38 -3.27
C ASP A 105 18.45 22.36 -3.45
N TRP A 106 18.46 23.14 -4.52
CA TRP A 106 17.42 24.12 -4.84
C TRP A 106 16.03 23.49 -4.99
N ILE A 107 15.88 22.54 -5.91
CA ILE A 107 14.58 21.88 -6.11
C ILE A 107 14.16 21.03 -4.90
N THR A 108 15.13 20.43 -4.19
CA THR A 108 14.89 19.69 -2.97
C THR A 108 14.40 20.63 -1.86
N GLY A 109 14.99 21.82 -1.73
CA GLY A 109 14.53 22.85 -0.80
C GLY A 109 13.11 23.34 -1.09
N LEU A 110 12.76 23.54 -2.38
CA LEU A 110 11.39 23.88 -2.78
C LEU A 110 10.38 22.77 -2.40
N LEU A 111 10.77 21.50 -2.50
CA LEU A 111 9.91 20.37 -2.14
C LEU A 111 9.67 20.22 -0.64
N GLU A 112 10.57 20.73 0.22
CA GLU A 112 10.36 20.66 1.66
C GLU A 112 9.07 21.35 2.10
N GLN A 113 8.62 22.37 1.38
CA GLN A 113 7.33 23.03 1.65
C GLN A 113 6.16 22.05 1.54
N TYR A 114 6.21 21.07 0.62
CA TYR A 114 5.16 20.06 0.48
C TYR A 114 5.11 19.05 1.63
N ARG A 115 6.09 19.07 2.54
CA ARG A 115 6.13 18.23 3.75
C ARG A 115 5.56 18.89 4.99
N HIS A 116 5.06 20.11 4.85
CA HIS A 116 4.48 20.87 5.95
C HIS A 116 3.04 21.27 5.64
N ILE A 117 2.21 21.37 6.66
CA ILE A 117 0.88 22.01 6.62
C ILE A 117 0.83 23.00 7.76
N ASN A 118 0.55 24.28 7.48
CA ASN A 118 0.51 25.36 8.45
C ASN A 118 1.78 25.48 9.32
N GLY A 119 2.94 25.19 8.73
CA GLY A 119 4.23 25.20 9.42
C GLY A 119 4.58 23.91 10.18
N GLU A 120 3.62 23.01 10.38
CA GLU A 120 3.85 21.74 11.08
C GLU A 120 4.34 20.63 10.13
N PRO A 121 5.38 19.88 10.50
CA PRO A 121 5.91 18.81 9.68
C PRO A 121 4.96 17.60 9.66
N LEU A 122 4.71 17.07 8.48
CA LEU A 122 3.82 15.93 8.28
C LEU A 122 4.41 14.57 8.67
N GLY A 123 5.69 14.52 9.05
CA GLY A 123 6.40 13.27 9.33
C GLY A 123 6.51 12.32 8.12
N GLU A 124 6.26 12.83 6.90
CA GLU A 124 6.25 12.01 5.69
C GLU A 124 7.68 11.70 5.22
N LYS A 125 8.07 10.43 5.33
CA LYS A 125 9.41 9.94 4.95
C LYS A 125 9.45 9.28 3.56
N LYS A 126 8.31 9.16 2.87
CA LYS A 126 8.24 8.43 1.61
C LYS A 126 8.94 9.16 0.47
N VAL A 127 9.63 8.39 -0.35
CA VAL A 127 10.41 8.84 -1.50
C VAL A 127 9.53 9.43 -2.63
N TRP A 128 8.23 9.12 -2.66
CA TRP A 128 7.30 9.52 -3.73
C TRP A 128 7.18 11.03 -3.96
N LEU A 129 7.36 11.87 -2.92
CA LEU A 129 7.46 13.32 -3.08
C LEU A 129 8.69 13.75 -3.91
N LYS A 130 9.67 12.88 -4.11
CA LYS A 130 10.87 13.13 -4.91
C LYS A 130 10.72 12.72 -6.37
N ASN A 131 9.53 12.29 -6.80
CA ASN A 131 9.25 11.95 -8.21
C ASN A 131 9.40 13.21 -9.08
N ASP A 132 9.88 13.02 -10.31
CA ASP A 132 10.15 14.14 -11.21
C ASP A 132 8.90 14.95 -11.52
N TYR A 133 7.74 14.34 -11.78
CA TYR A 133 6.53 15.10 -12.04
C TYR A 133 6.13 16.03 -10.88
N VAL A 134 6.38 15.63 -9.63
CA VAL A 134 6.13 16.47 -8.44
C VAL A 134 7.05 17.69 -8.44
N LYS A 135 8.32 17.49 -8.82
CA LYS A 135 9.29 18.57 -8.96
C LYS A 135 8.91 19.56 -10.06
N PHE A 136 8.40 19.05 -11.20
CA PHE A 136 7.91 19.90 -12.29
C PHE A 136 6.66 20.69 -11.88
N ILE A 137 5.73 20.09 -11.15
CA ILE A 137 4.58 20.83 -10.58
C ILE A 137 5.09 21.91 -9.62
N ARG A 138 6.06 21.59 -8.74
CA ARG A 138 6.62 22.57 -7.78
C ARG A 138 7.41 23.68 -8.47
N PHE A 139 8.15 23.34 -9.52
CA PHE A 139 8.82 24.34 -10.36
C PHE A 139 7.83 25.28 -11.02
N GLY A 140 6.78 24.74 -11.65
CA GLY A 140 5.74 25.54 -12.29
C GLY A 140 4.98 26.42 -11.29
N GLN A 141 4.63 25.88 -10.13
CA GLN A 141 4.04 26.66 -9.04
C GLN A 141 4.96 27.83 -8.63
N TRP A 142 6.22 27.54 -8.33
CA TRP A 142 7.20 28.56 -7.98
C TRP A 142 7.32 29.65 -9.07
N ARG A 143 7.33 29.24 -10.34
CA ARG A 143 7.47 30.18 -11.46
C ARG A 143 6.26 31.12 -11.56
N ILE A 144 5.05 30.60 -11.40
CA ILE A 144 3.82 31.43 -11.37
C ILE A 144 3.76 32.32 -10.12
N GLU A 145 4.24 31.83 -8.97
CA GLU A 145 4.36 32.63 -7.73
C GLU A 145 5.30 33.83 -7.94
N GLN A 146 6.45 33.64 -8.63
CA GLN A 146 7.37 34.74 -8.94
C GLN A 146 6.75 35.80 -9.88
N THR A 147 5.95 35.37 -10.86
CA THR A 147 5.25 36.27 -11.77
C THR A 147 4.05 36.94 -11.11
N GLY A 148 3.51 36.33 -10.06
CA GLY A 148 2.36 36.82 -9.31
C GLY A 148 1.00 36.41 -9.88
N HIS A 149 0.90 36.03 -11.16
CA HIS A 149 -0.29 35.54 -11.82
C HIS A 149 0.05 34.65 -13.01
N GLY A 150 -0.88 33.80 -13.44
CA GLY A 150 -0.67 32.94 -14.60
C GLY A 150 -1.32 31.56 -14.50
N ILE A 151 -0.96 30.68 -15.41
CA ILE A 151 -1.53 29.34 -15.57
C ILE A 151 -0.42 28.30 -15.57
N LEU A 152 -0.59 27.27 -14.76
CA LEU A 152 0.21 26.04 -14.81
C LEU A 152 -0.69 24.91 -15.30
N ALA A 153 -0.37 24.31 -16.46
CA ALA A 153 -1.15 23.23 -17.09
C ALA A 153 -0.25 22.04 -17.39
N LEU A 154 -0.45 20.92 -16.69
CA LEU A 154 0.38 19.74 -16.85
C LEU A 154 -0.48 18.48 -16.99
N ILE A 155 0.01 17.52 -17.80
CA ILE A 155 -0.46 16.14 -17.75
C ILE A 155 0.56 15.32 -16.96
N THR A 156 0.14 14.64 -15.90
CA THR A 156 1.02 13.97 -14.95
C THR A 156 0.43 12.67 -14.42
N ASP A 157 1.23 11.89 -13.70
CA ASP A 157 0.74 10.80 -12.84
C ASP A 157 -0.34 11.33 -11.89
N HIS A 158 -1.49 10.64 -11.83
CA HIS A 158 -2.66 11.05 -11.05
C HIS A 158 -2.56 10.73 -9.55
N SER A 159 -1.49 10.07 -9.10
CA SER A 159 -1.38 9.60 -7.70
C SER A 159 -1.42 10.73 -6.66
N TYR A 160 -1.10 11.96 -7.04
CA TYR A 160 -1.16 13.08 -6.11
C TYR A 160 -2.58 13.57 -5.84
N LEU A 161 -3.58 13.14 -6.59
CA LEU A 161 -4.97 13.59 -6.44
C LEU A 161 -5.60 13.08 -5.15
N ASP A 162 -5.29 11.83 -4.75
CA ASP A 162 -5.93 11.13 -3.63
C ASP A 162 -4.96 10.57 -2.57
N SER A 163 -3.71 10.26 -2.92
CA SER A 163 -2.79 9.62 -1.98
C SER A 163 -2.42 10.53 -0.80
N PRO A 164 -2.42 10.00 0.45
CA PRO A 164 -2.11 10.76 1.67
C PRO A 164 -0.71 11.36 1.69
N THR A 165 0.24 10.73 1.01
CA THR A 165 1.62 11.21 0.89
C THR A 165 1.69 12.63 0.32
N PHE A 166 0.75 12.97 -0.56
CA PHE A 166 0.73 14.26 -1.24
C PHE A 166 -0.22 15.29 -0.60
N ARG A 167 -0.73 15.06 0.62
CA ARG A 167 -1.65 15.99 1.29
C ARG A 167 -1.06 17.39 1.50
N GLY A 168 0.24 17.47 1.84
CA GLY A 168 0.94 18.75 1.95
C GLY A 168 1.09 19.46 0.59
N MET A 169 1.41 18.70 -0.47
CA MET A 169 1.43 19.24 -1.83
C MET A 169 0.06 19.81 -2.22
N ARG A 170 -1.04 19.07 -2.03
CA ARG A 170 -2.39 19.56 -2.34
C ARG A 170 -2.77 20.79 -1.52
N HIS A 171 -2.43 20.80 -0.24
CA HIS A 171 -2.63 21.99 0.61
C HIS A 171 -1.90 23.22 0.08
N HIS A 172 -0.63 23.05 -0.33
CA HIS A 172 0.14 24.16 -0.91
C HIS A 172 -0.41 24.63 -2.26
N LEU A 173 -0.85 23.72 -3.12
CA LEU A 173 -1.47 24.07 -4.40
C LEU A 173 -2.77 24.86 -4.20
N GLN A 174 -3.60 24.49 -3.21
CA GLN A 174 -4.82 25.24 -2.85
C GLN A 174 -4.55 26.64 -2.36
N ASN A 175 -3.42 26.86 -1.68
CA ASN A 175 -3.03 28.17 -1.17
C ASN A 175 -2.34 29.05 -2.22
N ALA A 176 -1.78 28.43 -3.27
CA ALA A 176 -1.04 29.13 -4.31
C ALA A 176 -1.91 29.61 -5.47
N PHE A 177 -3.00 28.90 -5.76
CA PHE A 177 -3.86 29.15 -6.93
C PHE A 177 -5.30 29.45 -6.53
N ASP A 178 -5.99 30.21 -7.36
CA ASP A 178 -7.38 30.64 -7.17
C ASP A 178 -8.38 29.65 -7.76
N GLU A 179 -8.02 29.02 -8.89
CA GLU A 179 -8.84 28.00 -9.56
C GLU A 179 -7.98 26.79 -9.91
N ILE A 180 -8.54 25.59 -9.69
CA ILE A 180 -7.91 24.32 -10.00
C ILE A 180 -8.90 23.45 -10.78
N PHE A 181 -8.50 23.01 -11.97
CA PHE A 181 -9.28 22.10 -12.80
C PHE A 181 -8.52 20.79 -12.93
N ILE A 182 -9.18 19.68 -12.64
CA ILE A 182 -8.62 18.33 -12.71
C ILE A 182 -9.48 17.49 -13.66
N LEU A 183 -8.90 17.07 -14.77
CA LEU A 183 -9.50 16.05 -15.64
C LEU A 183 -8.73 14.75 -15.45
N ASN A 184 -9.31 13.82 -14.71
CA ASN A 184 -8.71 12.51 -14.44
C ASN A 184 -8.95 11.58 -15.63
N LEU A 185 -7.87 11.18 -16.30
CA LEU A 185 -7.92 10.30 -17.47
C LEU A 185 -7.76 8.82 -17.07
N HIS A 186 -7.56 8.51 -15.80
CA HIS A 186 -7.45 7.15 -15.29
C HIS A 186 -6.41 6.26 -16.01
N GLY A 187 -6.76 5.01 -16.31
CA GLY A 187 -5.89 4.08 -17.04
C GLY A 187 -4.78 3.46 -16.20
N ASN A 188 -4.97 3.32 -14.88
CA ASN A 188 -3.96 2.75 -13.99
C ASN A 188 -3.94 1.21 -14.08
N ALA A 189 -3.09 0.68 -14.95
CA ALA A 189 -2.95 -0.77 -15.15
C ALA A 189 -2.42 -1.50 -13.89
N LYS A 190 -1.65 -0.83 -13.02
CA LYS A 190 -1.19 -1.40 -11.74
C LYS A 190 -2.34 -1.62 -10.76
N ARG A 191 -3.35 -0.75 -10.78
CA ARG A 191 -4.57 -0.86 -9.98
C ARG A 191 -5.67 -1.67 -10.68
N ARG A 192 -5.45 -2.11 -11.93
CA ARG A 192 -6.45 -2.77 -12.77
C ARG A 192 -7.76 -1.97 -12.79
N GLU A 193 -7.65 -0.68 -13.01
CA GLU A 193 -8.82 0.20 -13.09
C GLU A 193 -9.79 -0.27 -14.17
N THR A 194 -11.07 -0.17 -13.87
CA THR A 194 -12.19 -0.45 -14.79
C THR A 194 -13.12 0.76 -14.79
N THR A 195 -13.88 0.92 -15.86
CA THR A 195 -14.92 1.95 -15.90
C THR A 195 -15.95 1.73 -14.77
N PRO A 196 -16.71 2.75 -14.36
CA PRO A 196 -17.77 2.58 -13.34
C PRO A 196 -18.83 1.52 -13.69
N ALA A 197 -18.98 1.19 -14.98
CA ALA A 197 -19.86 0.12 -15.47
C ALA A 197 -19.16 -1.26 -15.52
N GLY A 198 -17.91 -1.39 -15.06
CA GLY A 198 -17.13 -2.64 -15.07
C GLY A 198 -16.44 -2.96 -16.41
N GLY A 199 -16.46 -2.06 -17.36
CA GLY A 199 -15.76 -2.22 -18.65
C GLY A 199 -14.26 -1.92 -18.55
N VAL A 200 -13.57 -2.13 -19.70
CA VAL A 200 -12.12 -1.85 -19.81
C VAL A 200 -11.86 -0.35 -19.72
N ASP A 201 -10.83 0.03 -18.96
CA ASP A 201 -10.29 1.37 -18.93
C ASP A 201 -8.81 1.36 -19.33
N GLU A 202 -8.47 2.08 -20.41
CA GLU A 202 -7.12 2.09 -20.98
C GLU A 202 -6.40 3.40 -20.69
N ASN A 203 -5.08 3.31 -20.56
CA ASN A 203 -4.24 4.49 -20.42
C ASN A 203 -4.11 5.21 -21.78
N VAL A 204 -4.09 6.55 -21.75
CA VAL A 204 -3.83 7.37 -22.94
C VAL A 204 -2.37 7.27 -23.43
N PHE A 205 -1.47 6.76 -22.61
CA PHE A 205 -0.06 6.49 -22.94
C PHE A 205 0.29 5.01 -22.72
N ASP A 206 1.43 4.57 -23.27
CA ASP A 206 1.95 3.20 -23.05
C ASP A 206 2.69 3.08 -21.71
N ILE A 207 2.01 3.45 -20.61
CA ILE A 207 2.51 3.42 -19.25
C ILE A 207 1.53 2.72 -18.31
N MET A 208 2.01 2.30 -17.15
CA MET A 208 1.19 1.58 -16.17
C MET A 208 0.53 2.48 -15.12
N GLN A 209 0.97 3.73 -14.99
CA GLN A 209 0.44 4.73 -14.07
C GLN A 209 -0.74 5.44 -14.70
N GLY A 210 -1.82 5.63 -13.96
CA GLY A 210 -2.93 6.47 -14.39
C GLY A 210 -2.50 7.94 -14.48
N VAL A 211 -3.12 8.69 -15.35
CA VAL A 211 -2.75 10.09 -15.62
C VAL A 211 -3.92 11.04 -15.46
N ALA A 212 -3.62 12.30 -15.17
CA ALA A 212 -4.58 13.39 -15.12
C ALA A 212 -4.00 14.65 -15.77
N ILE A 213 -4.88 15.44 -16.39
CA ILE A 213 -4.60 16.81 -16.78
C ILE A 213 -5.02 17.72 -15.64
N ALA A 214 -4.10 18.56 -15.19
CA ALA A 214 -4.38 19.56 -14.17
C ALA A 214 -4.06 20.97 -14.68
N ILE A 215 -4.98 21.88 -14.47
CA ILE A 215 -4.83 23.31 -14.80
C ILE A 215 -5.01 24.09 -13.52
N PHE A 216 -3.99 24.86 -13.14
CA PHE A 216 -3.95 25.70 -11.97
C PHE A 216 -3.88 27.16 -12.44
N VAL A 217 -4.82 27.98 -11.97
CA VAL A 217 -4.94 29.39 -12.38
C VAL A 217 -4.71 30.28 -11.18
N LYS A 218 -3.79 31.24 -11.32
CA LYS A 218 -3.57 32.32 -10.36
C LYS A 218 -3.93 33.65 -11.01
N HIS A 219 -4.92 34.33 -10.44
CA HIS A 219 -5.38 35.62 -10.95
C HIS A 219 -4.48 36.79 -10.53
N PRO A 220 -4.43 37.91 -11.31
CA PRO A 220 -3.69 39.09 -10.91
C PRO A 220 -4.21 39.74 -9.62
N LYS A 221 -5.51 39.56 -9.35
CA LYS A 221 -6.15 39.91 -8.10
C LYS A 221 -6.68 38.64 -7.46
N PRO A 222 -6.27 38.31 -6.24
CA PRO A 222 -6.76 37.12 -5.56
C PRO A 222 -8.28 37.04 -5.52
N THR A 223 -8.85 35.89 -5.79
CA THR A 223 -10.29 35.67 -5.60
C THR A 223 -10.57 35.39 -4.12
N GLU A 224 -11.72 35.81 -3.61
CA GLU A 224 -12.09 35.57 -2.20
C GLU A 224 -12.23 34.06 -1.87
N LYS A 225 -12.36 33.22 -2.88
CA LYS A 225 -12.63 31.79 -2.67
C LYS A 225 -11.96 30.92 -3.75
N LEU A 226 -11.16 29.96 -3.29
CA LEU A 226 -10.64 28.89 -4.12
C LEU A 226 -11.79 28.08 -4.75
N THR A 227 -11.69 27.81 -6.04
CA THR A 227 -12.55 26.84 -6.74
C THR A 227 -11.74 25.64 -7.20
N VAL A 228 -12.24 24.43 -6.91
CA VAL A 228 -11.66 23.18 -7.41
C VAL A 228 -12.73 22.44 -8.19
N SER A 229 -12.44 22.20 -9.46
CA SER A 229 -13.33 21.56 -10.43
C SER A 229 -12.72 20.24 -10.90
N TYR A 230 -13.51 19.18 -10.92
CA TYR A 230 -13.07 17.81 -11.26
C TYR A 230 -13.96 17.21 -12.33
N ALA A 231 -13.36 16.45 -13.23
CA ALA A 231 -14.07 15.62 -14.19
C ALA A 231 -13.32 14.30 -14.42
N ASP A 232 -14.07 13.25 -14.77
CA ASP A 232 -13.56 11.92 -15.12
C ASP A 232 -13.68 11.67 -16.62
N LEU A 233 -12.68 11.00 -17.19
CA LEU A 233 -12.73 10.47 -18.55
C LEU A 233 -12.30 9.00 -18.55
N TRP A 234 -13.28 8.12 -18.73
CA TRP A 234 -13.14 6.67 -18.72
C TRP A 234 -13.26 6.07 -20.13
N GLY A 235 -12.73 4.88 -20.33
CA GLY A 235 -12.94 4.06 -21.53
C GLY A 235 -11.67 3.68 -22.25
N THR A 236 -11.81 3.35 -23.53
CA THR A 236 -10.67 2.99 -24.40
C THR A 236 -9.82 4.20 -24.73
N ARG A 237 -8.57 3.97 -25.13
CA ARG A 237 -7.62 5.03 -25.52
C ARG A 237 -8.16 5.90 -26.63
N GLU A 238 -8.67 5.28 -27.70
CA GLU A 238 -9.25 6.00 -28.83
C GLU A 238 -10.48 6.81 -28.42
N GLY A 239 -11.33 6.26 -27.55
CA GLY A 239 -12.49 6.98 -27.03
C GLY A 239 -12.08 8.20 -26.21
N LYS A 240 -11.03 8.10 -25.42
CA LYS A 240 -10.47 9.24 -24.65
C LYS A 240 -9.89 10.31 -25.58
N TYR A 241 -9.16 9.92 -26.62
CA TYR A 241 -8.64 10.88 -27.61
C TYR A 241 -9.76 11.60 -28.35
N ALA A 242 -10.78 10.87 -28.80
CA ALA A 242 -11.93 11.47 -29.47
C ALA A 242 -12.68 12.47 -28.56
N ALA A 243 -12.86 12.11 -27.28
CA ALA A 243 -13.48 12.99 -26.29
C ALA A 243 -12.64 14.25 -26.04
N LEU A 244 -11.32 14.13 -25.87
CA LEU A 244 -10.41 15.26 -25.66
C LEU A 244 -10.38 16.23 -26.84
N LEU A 245 -10.53 15.73 -28.07
CA LEU A 245 -10.62 16.55 -29.28
C LEU A 245 -11.98 17.23 -29.42
N ALA A 246 -13.05 16.63 -28.90
CA ALA A 246 -14.43 17.11 -29.04
C ALA A 246 -14.87 18.04 -27.90
N THR A 247 -14.11 18.14 -26.81
CA THR A 247 -14.47 18.92 -25.62
C THR A 247 -13.42 19.97 -25.30
N ASP A 248 -13.87 21.01 -24.62
CA ASP A 248 -13.05 22.10 -24.08
C ASP A 248 -13.42 22.39 -22.61
N MET A 249 -12.83 23.45 -22.05
CA MET A 249 -13.09 23.87 -20.67
C MET A 249 -14.57 24.22 -20.42
N ALA A 250 -15.28 24.76 -21.43
CA ALA A 250 -16.67 25.19 -21.29
C ALA A 250 -17.65 24.02 -21.45
N THR A 251 -17.32 23.05 -22.28
CA THR A 251 -18.17 21.88 -22.57
C THR A 251 -17.93 20.70 -21.63
N THR A 252 -16.80 20.68 -20.93
CA THR A 252 -16.50 19.65 -19.92
C THR A 252 -17.44 19.77 -18.73
N LYS A 253 -18.03 18.65 -18.30
CA LYS A 253 -18.95 18.60 -17.15
C LYS A 253 -18.18 18.58 -15.83
N TRP A 254 -17.84 19.74 -15.34
CA TRP A 254 -17.10 19.90 -14.10
C TRP A 254 -17.97 19.67 -12.86
N LYS A 255 -17.43 18.94 -11.90
CA LYS A 255 -17.98 18.76 -10.57
C LYS A 255 -17.17 19.60 -9.57
N ALA A 256 -17.82 20.51 -8.88
CA ALA A 256 -17.17 21.31 -7.85
C ALA A 256 -16.77 20.44 -6.66
N LEU A 257 -15.53 20.57 -6.23
CA LEU A 257 -14.99 19.92 -5.03
C LEU A 257 -14.81 20.93 -3.90
N ARG A 258 -14.80 20.41 -2.67
CA ARG A 258 -14.43 21.16 -1.46
C ARG A 258 -13.36 20.38 -0.70
N PRO A 259 -12.11 20.39 -1.17
CA PRO A 259 -11.04 19.70 -0.50
C PRO A 259 -10.86 20.22 0.93
N SER A 260 -10.79 19.31 1.89
CA SER A 260 -10.71 19.65 3.31
C SER A 260 -9.67 18.79 4.03
N ALA A 261 -9.19 19.32 5.19
CA ALA A 261 -8.33 18.55 6.08
C ALA A 261 -8.93 17.17 6.40
N PRO A 262 -8.12 16.16 6.72
CA PRO A 262 -6.66 16.21 6.76
C PRO A 262 -5.97 15.90 5.42
N PHE A 263 -6.69 15.52 4.37
CA PHE A 263 -6.10 14.98 3.14
C PHE A 263 -6.18 15.91 1.93
N PHE A 264 -7.10 16.88 1.91
CA PHE A 264 -7.24 17.87 0.82
C PHE A 264 -7.38 17.24 -0.57
N GLU A 265 -8.17 16.15 -0.70
CA GLU A 265 -8.27 15.35 -1.91
C GLU A 265 -8.82 16.16 -3.09
N PHE A 266 -8.22 15.94 -4.28
CA PHE A 266 -8.64 16.49 -5.57
C PHE A 266 -9.51 15.49 -6.36
N VAL A 267 -10.20 14.62 -5.65
CA VAL A 267 -11.18 13.68 -6.19
C VAL A 267 -12.51 13.80 -5.45
N PRO A 268 -13.64 13.40 -6.05
CA PRO A 268 -14.92 13.42 -5.36
C PRO A 268 -14.93 12.48 -4.14
N VAL A 269 -15.14 13.03 -2.96
CA VAL A 269 -15.31 12.25 -1.72
C VAL A 269 -16.78 12.36 -1.29
N LYS A 270 -17.40 11.22 -0.94
CA LYS A 270 -18.75 11.22 -0.36
C LYS A 270 -18.66 11.78 1.08
N GLN A 271 -18.94 13.06 1.26
CA GLN A 271 -18.77 13.75 2.55
C GLN A 271 -19.56 13.10 3.70
N GLY A 272 -20.79 12.59 3.46
CA GLY A 272 -21.55 11.86 4.47
C GLY A 272 -20.82 10.60 4.95
N ALA A 273 -20.25 9.82 4.04
CA ALA A 273 -19.47 8.63 4.38
C ALA A 273 -18.15 8.96 5.09
N LYS A 274 -17.57 10.15 4.85
CA LYS A 274 -16.36 10.61 5.55
C LYS A 274 -16.62 10.88 7.02
N THR A 275 -17.62 11.70 7.33
CA THR A 275 -18.00 12.00 8.71
C THR A 275 -18.38 10.75 9.48
N GLU A 276 -19.10 9.85 8.83
CA GLU A 276 -19.49 8.54 9.37
C GLU A 276 -18.26 7.66 9.68
N TYR A 277 -17.31 7.58 8.75
CA TYR A 277 -16.08 6.82 8.93
C TYR A 277 -15.19 7.42 10.04
N GLU A 278 -15.05 8.73 10.08
CA GLU A 278 -14.27 9.47 11.08
C GLU A 278 -14.86 9.39 12.49
N ALA A 279 -16.16 9.14 12.62
CA ALA A 279 -16.82 8.89 13.91
C ALA A 279 -16.43 7.53 14.52
N GLY A 280 -15.90 6.60 13.72
CA GLY A 280 -15.39 5.31 14.21
C GLY A 280 -14.00 5.45 14.86
N TRP A 281 -13.70 4.57 15.81
CA TRP A 281 -12.39 4.49 16.46
C TRP A 281 -11.32 3.93 15.53
N SER A 282 -10.24 4.66 15.31
CA SER A 282 -9.08 4.10 14.59
C SER A 282 -8.49 2.92 15.38
N VAL A 283 -8.10 1.84 14.69
CA VAL A 283 -7.41 0.73 15.36
C VAL A 283 -6.17 1.16 16.13
N LYS A 284 -5.53 2.26 15.74
CA LYS A 284 -4.38 2.83 16.46
C LYS A 284 -4.76 3.56 17.75
N ASP A 285 -6.01 3.98 17.86
CA ASP A 285 -6.53 4.65 19.05
C ASP A 285 -7.21 3.63 19.99
N ILE A 286 -7.62 2.46 19.44
CA ILE A 286 -8.13 1.31 20.22
C ILE A 286 -6.99 0.61 20.94
N PHE A 287 -5.88 0.32 20.23
CA PHE A 287 -4.73 -0.41 20.78
C PHE A 287 -3.58 0.54 21.14
N VAL A 288 -3.09 0.42 22.36
CA VAL A 288 -2.00 1.27 22.89
C VAL A 288 -0.66 0.97 22.20
N LEU A 289 -0.42 -0.31 21.88
CA LEU A 289 0.84 -0.77 21.30
C LEU A 289 0.60 -1.57 20.02
N GLY A 290 1.33 -1.22 18.97
CA GLY A 290 1.34 -1.93 17.70
C GLY A 290 2.56 -1.60 16.87
N SER A 291 3.02 -2.55 16.06
CA SER A 291 4.14 -2.35 15.14
C SER A 291 3.99 -3.16 13.86
N ASN A 292 4.85 -2.85 12.89
CA ASN A 292 5.01 -3.70 11.73
C ASN A 292 5.51 -5.09 12.14
N GLY A 293 5.34 -6.08 11.26
CA GLY A 293 5.89 -7.41 11.44
C GLY A 293 7.43 -7.45 11.37
N VAL A 294 8.00 -8.61 11.69
CA VAL A 294 9.43 -8.88 11.61
C VAL A 294 9.90 -8.76 10.17
N GLN A 295 11.02 -8.11 9.96
CA GLN A 295 11.71 -8.07 8.68
C GLN A 295 13.02 -8.84 8.80
N THR A 296 13.10 -9.95 8.10
CA THR A 296 14.26 -10.87 8.15
C THR A 296 15.38 -10.43 7.24
N SER A 297 15.04 -9.95 6.03
CA SER A 297 15.94 -9.62 4.90
C SER A 297 16.77 -10.79 4.37
N ARG A 298 16.64 -11.98 4.98
CA ARG A 298 17.38 -13.19 4.63
C ARG A 298 16.59 -14.50 4.88
N ASP A 299 15.39 -14.56 4.33
CA ASP A 299 14.44 -15.66 4.54
C ASP A 299 15.08 -17.03 4.29
N ASP A 300 15.91 -17.17 3.23
CA ASP A 300 16.57 -18.44 2.88
C ASP A 300 17.49 -18.99 3.99
N LEU A 301 17.95 -18.12 4.90
CA LEU A 301 18.79 -18.51 6.03
C LEU A 301 17.99 -18.70 7.33
N VAL A 302 16.99 -17.84 7.57
CA VAL A 302 16.39 -17.72 8.91
C VAL A 302 14.99 -18.31 9.00
N VAL A 303 14.31 -18.60 7.87
CA VAL A 303 12.95 -19.15 7.80
C VAL A 303 12.96 -20.54 7.19
N GLY A 304 12.26 -21.48 7.82
CA GLY A 304 12.05 -22.82 7.29
C GLY A 304 10.59 -23.24 7.41
N TYR A 305 10.18 -24.25 6.66
CA TYR A 305 8.81 -24.77 6.74
C TYR A 305 8.48 -25.39 8.10
N ASP A 306 9.50 -25.91 8.78
CA ASP A 306 9.42 -26.45 10.13
C ASP A 306 10.69 -26.17 10.94
N LYS A 307 10.65 -26.46 12.23
CA LYS A 307 11.78 -26.27 13.17
C LYS A 307 13.02 -27.05 12.75
N ARG A 308 12.85 -28.28 12.23
CA ARG A 308 14.00 -29.13 11.82
C ARG A 308 14.75 -28.51 10.67
N MET A 309 14.04 -27.96 9.70
CA MET A 309 14.64 -27.30 8.54
C MET A 309 15.48 -26.09 8.97
N VAL A 310 14.96 -25.25 9.85
CA VAL A 310 15.71 -24.10 10.39
C VAL A 310 16.95 -24.59 11.16
N MET A 311 16.80 -25.59 12.01
CA MET A 311 17.91 -26.17 12.79
C MET A 311 19.03 -26.65 11.86
N LYS A 312 18.71 -27.48 10.86
CA LYS A 312 19.68 -27.99 9.89
C LYS A 312 20.37 -26.88 9.09
N THR A 313 19.63 -25.83 8.72
CA THR A 313 20.17 -24.66 8.04
C THR A 313 21.19 -23.93 8.92
N LEU A 314 20.85 -23.75 10.20
CA LEU A 314 21.72 -23.07 11.16
C LEU A 314 22.93 -23.91 11.59
N GLU A 315 22.80 -25.22 11.69
CA GLU A 315 23.95 -26.13 11.87
C GLU A 315 24.96 -25.94 10.73
N THR A 316 24.49 -25.89 9.47
CA THR A 316 25.37 -25.58 8.33
C THR A 316 25.93 -24.15 8.39
N PHE A 317 25.14 -23.17 8.82
CA PHE A 317 25.59 -21.76 8.98
C PHE A 317 26.68 -21.64 10.04
N LEU A 318 26.63 -22.45 11.08
CA LEU A 318 27.56 -22.43 12.21
C LEU A 318 28.74 -23.41 12.05
N ASP A 319 28.75 -24.21 10.98
CA ASP A 319 29.80 -25.20 10.73
C ASP A 319 31.18 -24.55 10.68
N ASP A 320 32.08 -25.02 11.55
CA ASP A 320 33.44 -24.48 11.69
C ASP A 320 34.35 -24.82 10.52
N ASP A 321 34.02 -25.91 9.79
CA ASP A 321 34.78 -26.33 8.61
C ASP A 321 34.47 -25.47 7.39
N LEU A 322 33.39 -24.66 7.42
CA LEU A 322 32.99 -23.77 6.33
C LEU A 322 33.47 -22.33 6.58
N THR A 323 34.16 -21.77 5.59
CA THR A 323 34.53 -20.36 5.57
C THR A 323 33.30 -19.45 5.37
N ASP A 324 33.40 -18.17 5.76
CA ASP A 324 32.33 -17.20 5.53
C ASP A 324 32.00 -17.02 4.02
N ALA A 325 32.99 -17.21 3.14
CA ALA A 325 32.79 -17.15 1.71
C ALA A 325 31.95 -18.36 1.19
N GLU A 326 32.20 -19.55 1.69
CA GLU A 326 31.43 -20.75 1.34
C GLU A 326 30.00 -20.71 1.87
N VAL A 327 29.81 -20.27 3.11
CA VAL A 327 28.49 -20.04 3.72
C VAL A 327 27.72 -18.98 2.92
N ARG A 328 28.38 -17.89 2.53
CA ARG A 328 27.79 -16.84 1.71
C ARG A 328 27.35 -17.36 0.36
N ALA A 329 28.21 -18.10 -0.34
CA ALA A 329 27.89 -18.70 -1.63
C ALA A 329 26.71 -19.66 -1.53
N LYS A 330 26.61 -20.43 -0.45
CA LYS A 330 25.55 -21.41 -0.23
C LYS A 330 24.18 -20.77 -0.01
N PHE A 331 24.08 -19.71 0.80
CA PHE A 331 22.80 -19.12 1.19
C PHE A 331 22.42 -17.89 0.38
N PHE A 332 23.36 -17.15 -0.14
CA PHE A 332 23.11 -15.89 -0.85
C PHE A 332 23.56 -15.89 -2.30
N GLY A 333 24.40 -16.87 -2.70
CA GLY A 333 24.93 -16.96 -4.05
C GLY A 333 25.61 -15.64 -4.47
N ASN A 334 25.36 -15.21 -5.70
CA ASN A 334 25.90 -13.96 -6.25
C ASN A 334 24.93 -12.78 -6.15
N LYS A 335 23.92 -12.85 -5.29
CA LYS A 335 22.91 -11.78 -5.13
C LYS A 335 23.48 -10.61 -4.32
N GLN A 336 24.43 -9.88 -4.89
CA GLN A 336 24.93 -8.64 -4.30
C GLN A 336 23.88 -7.53 -4.41
N VAL A 337 23.65 -6.79 -3.32
CA VAL A 337 22.76 -5.64 -3.29
C VAL A 337 23.55 -4.40 -2.87
N GLY A 338 23.80 -3.49 -3.80
CA GLY A 338 24.62 -2.31 -3.56
C GLY A 338 26.09 -2.66 -3.36
N ASP A 339 26.77 -1.96 -2.45
CA ASP A 339 28.21 -2.09 -2.17
C ASP A 339 28.56 -3.18 -1.15
N TYR A 340 27.56 -3.94 -0.66
CA TYR A 340 27.77 -4.98 0.35
C TYR A 340 27.93 -6.36 -0.26
N PRO A 341 28.75 -7.24 0.33
CA PRO A 341 28.80 -8.65 -0.03
C PRO A 341 27.41 -9.31 0.02
N ALA A 342 27.17 -10.33 -0.81
CA ALA A 342 25.87 -10.99 -0.88
C ALA A 342 25.36 -11.41 0.52
N GLY A 343 24.14 -11.02 0.86
CA GLY A 343 23.49 -11.25 2.14
C GLY A 343 23.75 -10.19 3.22
N ASP A 344 24.86 -9.45 3.14
CA ASP A 344 25.13 -8.37 4.09
C ASP A 344 24.23 -7.15 3.83
N THR A 345 23.89 -6.45 4.89
CA THR A 345 23.19 -5.16 4.86
C THR A 345 24.02 -4.10 5.60
N ARG A 346 23.52 -2.87 5.68
CA ARG A 346 24.19 -1.80 6.42
C ARG A 346 24.51 -2.22 7.87
N GLU A 347 23.60 -2.91 8.50
CA GLU A 347 23.66 -3.21 9.96
C GLU A 347 23.90 -4.70 10.26
N TRP A 348 23.82 -5.59 9.27
CA TRP A 348 24.04 -7.02 9.44
C TRP A 348 25.23 -7.50 8.60
N LYS A 349 26.14 -8.23 9.23
CA LYS A 349 27.31 -8.85 8.62
C LYS A 349 27.34 -10.33 8.93
N LEU A 350 27.50 -11.16 7.90
CA LEU A 350 27.48 -12.62 8.03
C LEU A 350 28.49 -13.14 9.07
N GLY A 351 29.75 -12.70 9.00
CA GLY A 351 30.80 -13.17 9.93
C GLY A 351 30.52 -12.78 11.37
N GLU A 352 30.02 -11.54 11.62
CA GLU A 352 29.65 -11.07 12.96
C GLU A 352 28.48 -11.89 13.52
N ALA A 353 27.45 -12.16 12.69
CA ALA A 353 26.30 -12.95 13.11
C ALA A 353 26.70 -14.40 13.47
N ARG A 354 27.61 -15.03 12.71
CA ARG A 354 28.16 -16.37 13.01
C ARG A 354 28.87 -16.37 14.37
N ILE A 355 29.73 -15.37 14.62
CA ILE A 355 30.48 -15.27 15.89
C ILE A 355 29.51 -15.10 17.07
N VAL A 356 28.50 -14.25 16.94
CA VAL A 356 27.52 -14.01 18.01
C VAL A 356 26.69 -15.25 18.28
N LEU A 357 26.16 -15.88 17.23
CA LEU A 357 25.28 -17.05 17.37
C LEU A 357 26.03 -18.27 17.91
N ARG A 358 27.32 -18.49 17.55
CA ARG A 358 28.17 -19.56 18.12
C ARG A 358 28.38 -19.43 19.62
N LYS A 359 28.36 -18.20 20.17
CA LYS A 359 28.49 -17.95 21.59
C LYS A 359 27.20 -18.18 22.37
N ASP A 360 26.08 -18.21 21.68
CA ASP A 360 24.77 -18.48 22.27
C ASP A 360 24.48 -19.97 22.24
N LEU A 361 24.83 -20.67 23.31
CA LEU A 361 24.62 -22.13 23.45
C LEU A 361 23.14 -22.52 23.48
N GLY A 362 22.23 -21.56 23.66
CA GLY A 362 20.77 -21.77 23.70
C GLY A 362 20.04 -21.27 22.44
N TRP A 363 20.73 -20.97 21.34
CA TRP A 363 20.11 -20.40 20.15
C TRP A 363 18.93 -21.23 19.60
N GLN A 364 18.92 -22.54 19.85
CA GLN A 364 17.85 -23.44 19.45
C GLN A 364 16.49 -23.05 20.03
N ASP A 365 16.47 -22.47 21.23
CA ASP A 365 15.26 -21.99 21.90
C ASP A 365 14.71 -20.69 21.26
N SER A 366 15.52 -20.02 20.44
CA SER A 366 15.10 -18.87 19.66
C SER A 366 14.33 -19.25 18.39
N VAL A 367 14.20 -20.55 18.05
CA VAL A 367 13.40 -21.01 16.92
C VAL A 367 11.94 -21.12 17.30
N THR A 368 11.10 -20.25 16.74
CA THR A 368 9.70 -20.09 17.11
C THR A 368 8.75 -20.07 15.89
N GLY A 369 7.45 -20.17 16.16
CA GLY A 369 6.42 -20.06 15.14
C GLY A 369 6.36 -18.66 14.52
N TYR A 370 6.12 -18.60 13.22
CA TYR A 370 6.15 -17.40 12.41
C TYR A 370 5.09 -17.41 11.34
N LEU A 371 4.09 -16.54 11.44
CA LEU A 371 3.07 -16.38 10.41
C LEU A 371 3.68 -15.64 9.22
N TYR A 372 4.14 -16.42 8.25
CA TYR A 372 4.85 -15.92 7.07
C TYR A 372 3.90 -15.29 6.05
N ARG A 373 2.77 -15.94 5.78
CA ARG A 373 1.67 -15.44 4.92
C ARG A 373 0.34 -15.91 5.52
N PRO A 374 -0.80 -15.38 5.09
CA PRO A 374 -2.09 -15.86 5.57
C PRO A 374 -2.20 -17.38 5.43
N PHE A 375 -2.48 -18.08 6.52
CA PHE A 375 -2.54 -19.54 6.65
C PHE A 375 -1.20 -20.29 6.45
N ASP A 376 -0.08 -19.61 6.30
CA ASP A 376 1.25 -20.24 6.13
C ASP A 376 2.15 -19.91 7.33
N THR A 377 2.02 -20.70 8.37
CA THR A 377 2.89 -20.62 9.55
C THR A 377 4.14 -21.46 9.31
N ARG A 378 5.29 -20.84 9.54
CA ARG A 378 6.63 -21.43 9.37
C ARG A 378 7.42 -21.35 10.68
N ALA A 379 8.65 -21.80 10.67
CA ALA A 379 9.60 -21.60 11.76
C ALA A 379 10.58 -20.47 11.39
N LEU A 380 10.93 -19.64 12.39
CA LEU A 380 11.90 -18.54 12.28
C LEU A 380 12.88 -18.64 13.42
N ILE A 381 14.19 -18.47 13.17
CA ILE A 381 15.11 -18.12 14.26
C ILE A 381 14.95 -16.63 14.58
N TYR A 382 14.40 -16.34 15.76
CA TYR A 382 14.11 -15.00 16.24
C TYR A 382 15.20 -14.51 17.20
N ALA A 383 16.44 -14.41 16.71
CA ALA A 383 17.59 -13.87 17.40
C ALA A 383 17.98 -12.51 16.81
N ASP A 384 18.41 -11.54 17.64
CA ASP A 384 18.76 -10.18 17.21
C ASP A 384 19.89 -10.15 16.17
N CYS A 385 20.83 -11.08 16.27
CA CYS A 385 21.93 -11.22 15.31
C CYS A 385 21.51 -11.87 13.99
N MET A 386 20.25 -12.34 13.85
CA MET A 386 19.80 -13.08 12.67
C MET A 386 18.74 -12.34 11.86
N VAL A 387 18.02 -11.40 12.43
CA VAL A 387 16.95 -10.64 11.74
C VAL A 387 17.24 -9.15 11.75
N ASP A 388 16.88 -8.41 10.68
CA ASP A 388 17.17 -6.98 10.57
C ASP A 388 16.30 -6.13 11.50
N TRP A 389 14.99 -6.42 11.53
CA TRP A 389 14.03 -5.66 12.33
C TRP A 389 13.15 -6.61 13.15
N PRO A 390 13.59 -7.02 14.33
CA PRO A 390 12.86 -7.97 15.16
C PRO A 390 11.56 -7.42 15.75
N ARG A 391 11.40 -6.09 15.86
CA ARG A 391 10.20 -5.46 16.43
C ARG A 391 9.86 -5.97 17.83
N ARG A 392 10.88 -6.13 18.68
CA ARG A 392 10.77 -6.77 20.00
C ARG A 392 9.71 -6.15 20.88
N ASP A 393 9.55 -4.81 20.85
CA ASP A 393 8.56 -4.10 21.68
C ASP A 393 7.14 -4.68 21.54
N VAL A 394 6.80 -5.23 20.36
CA VAL A 394 5.50 -5.82 20.08
C VAL A 394 5.58 -7.34 19.99
N MET A 395 6.56 -7.86 19.24
CA MET A 395 6.61 -9.29 18.91
C MET A 395 6.94 -10.18 20.10
N GLN A 396 7.61 -9.67 21.15
CA GLN A 396 7.83 -10.43 22.39
C GLN A 396 6.52 -10.89 23.04
N HIS A 397 5.44 -10.12 22.89
CA HIS A 397 4.13 -10.47 23.45
C HIS A 397 3.46 -11.65 22.72
N LEU A 398 3.87 -11.94 21.48
CA LEU A 398 3.42 -13.07 20.68
C LEU A 398 4.27 -14.34 20.86
N GLN A 399 5.29 -14.29 21.71
CA GLN A 399 6.00 -15.47 22.18
C GLN A 399 5.29 -16.15 23.38
N HIS A 400 4.22 -15.53 23.87
CA HIS A 400 3.33 -16.03 24.93
C HIS A 400 1.94 -16.32 24.36
N PRO A 401 1.08 -17.08 25.08
CA PRO A 401 -0.29 -17.31 24.67
C PRO A 401 -1.04 -15.99 24.43
N ASN A 402 -1.28 -15.67 23.17
CA ASN A 402 -1.82 -14.38 22.75
C ASN A 402 -2.44 -14.47 21.36
N MET A 403 -3.18 -13.45 20.99
CA MET A 403 -3.61 -13.22 19.61
C MET A 403 -3.32 -11.77 19.21
N ALA A 404 -3.10 -11.53 17.94
CA ALA A 404 -2.87 -10.20 17.39
C ALA A 404 -3.84 -9.91 16.25
N LEU A 405 -4.36 -8.68 16.21
CA LEU A 405 -5.06 -8.15 15.06
C LEU A 405 -4.01 -7.61 14.07
N CYS A 406 -4.02 -8.18 12.87
CA CYS A 406 -3.14 -7.77 11.77
C CYS A 406 -3.97 -6.98 10.75
N VAL A 407 -3.61 -5.73 10.48
CA VAL A 407 -4.30 -4.88 9.50
C VAL A 407 -3.31 -4.15 8.61
N GLY A 408 -3.76 -3.80 7.40
CA GLY A 408 -2.97 -3.03 6.45
C GLY A 408 -3.78 -1.93 5.78
N ARG A 409 -3.11 -1.10 4.99
CA ARG A 409 -3.72 -0.07 4.14
C ARG A 409 -3.72 -0.53 2.69
N ALA A 410 -4.84 -0.41 1.98
CA ALA A 410 -5.01 -0.92 0.62
C ALA A 410 -4.24 -0.18 -0.48
N GLY A 411 -3.54 0.90 -0.18
CA GLY A 411 -2.88 1.77 -1.17
C GLY A 411 -1.86 1.10 -2.12
N LEU A 412 -1.58 -0.20 -1.94
CA LEU A 412 -0.62 -0.96 -2.75
C LEU A 412 -1.14 -2.32 -3.21
N VAL A 413 -2.41 -2.66 -2.95
CA VAL A 413 -2.98 -3.99 -3.25
C VAL A 413 -3.80 -3.96 -4.53
N ALA A 414 -3.56 -4.92 -5.40
CA ALA A 414 -4.09 -4.98 -6.76
C ALA A 414 -5.58 -5.40 -6.86
N SER A 415 -6.21 -5.83 -5.78
CA SER A 415 -7.56 -6.42 -5.80
C SER A 415 -8.71 -5.40 -5.86
N GLY A 416 -8.44 -4.10 -5.71
CA GLY A 416 -9.46 -3.05 -5.72
C GLY A 416 -10.35 -2.99 -4.47
N ALA A 417 -10.45 -4.06 -3.68
CA ALA A 417 -11.17 -4.13 -2.41
C ALA A 417 -10.19 -4.21 -1.25
N TRP A 418 -10.56 -3.64 -0.09
CA TRP A 418 -9.78 -3.79 1.12
C TRP A 418 -10.01 -5.16 1.75
N ASP A 419 -8.98 -5.98 1.79
CA ASP A 419 -8.95 -7.35 2.33
C ASP A 419 -7.76 -7.57 3.28
N LEU A 420 -7.20 -6.48 3.81
CA LEU A 420 -6.00 -6.42 4.61
C LEU A 420 -6.29 -6.56 6.10
N VAL A 421 -6.96 -7.64 6.46
CA VAL A 421 -7.22 -8.01 7.86
C VAL A 421 -7.00 -9.51 8.05
N PHE A 422 -6.27 -9.86 9.10
CA PHE A 422 -6.02 -11.22 9.53
C PHE A 422 -5.78 -11.27 11.04
N CYS A 423 -5.68 -12.45 11.64
CA CYS A 423 -5.28 -12.64 13.02
C CYS A 423 -4.10 -13.61 13.13
N ALA A 424 -3.32 -13.48 14.17
CA ALA A 424 -2.13 -14.29 14.40
C ALA A 424 -2.01 -14.66 15.88
N ASN A 425 -1.51 -15.85 16.16
CA ASN A 425 -1.08 -16.31 17.48
C ASN A 425 0.44 -16.59 17.55
N HIS A 426 1.17 -16.16 16.50
CA HIS A 426 2.62 -16.26 16.35
C HIS A 426 3.21 -14.93 15.91
N LEU A 427 4.55 -14.83 15.89
CA LEU A 427 5.25 -13.71 15.27
C LEU A 427 4.79 -13.52 13.83
N CYS A 428 4.67 -12.26 13.38
CA CYS A 428 4.14 -11.94 12.06
C CYS A 428 5.23 -11.42 11.12
N ASP A 429 5.18 -11.82 9.87
CA ASP A 429 6.02 -11.28 8.79
C ASP A 429 5.63 -9.84 8.43
N HIS A 430 6.63 -9.01 8.11
CA HIS A 430 6.41 -7.64 7.63
C HIS A 430 5.53 -7.60 6.37
N ASN A 431 5.68 -8.58 5.48
CA ASN A 431 4.96 -8.69 4.22
C ASN A 431 3.76 -9.66 4.28
N LEU A 432 3.13 -9.80 5.46
CA LEU A 432 1.95 -10.66 5.64
C LEU A 432 0.89 -10.40 4.55
N PHE A 433 0.70 -9.15 4.14
CA PHE A 433 -0.29 -8.72 3.14
C PHE A 433 0.31 -8.32 1.77
N TYR A 434 1.42 -8.92 1.34
CA TYR A 434 2.13 -8.48 0.15
C TYR A 434 2.78 -7.10 0.35
N ARG A 435 3.03 -6.29 -0.64
CA ARG A 435 3.79 -5.04 -0.60
C ARG A 435 3.33 -3.95 0.39
N GLY A 436 2.36 -4.22 1.23
CA GLY A 436 1.94 -3.33 2.31
C GLY A 436 2.33 -3.92 3.66
N SER A 437 3.15 -3.22 4.43
CA SER A 437 3.50 -3.66 5.78
C SER A 437 2.24 -3.89 6.61
N SER A 438 2.11 -5.07 7.22
CA SER A 438 1.09 -5.31 8.24
C SER A 438 1.41 -4.50 9.50
N LEU A 439 0.38 -3.92 10.10
CA LEU A 439 0.45 -3.39 11.45
C LEU A 439 -0.21 -4.42 12.37
N ASN A 440 0.51 -4.85 13.40
CA ASN A 440 0.10 -5.94 14.26
C ASN A 440 -0.09 -5.42 15.68
N PHE A 441 -1.26 -5.73 16.26
CA PHE A 441 -1.67 -5.32 17.59
C PHE A 441 -1.91 -6.57 18.44
N PRO A 442 -0.98 -6.95 19.34
CA PRO A 442 -1.23 -8.03 20.29
C PRO A 442 -2.38 -7.64 21.21
N LEU A 443 -3.25 -8.59 21.54
CA LEU A 443 -4.39 -8.35 22.43
C LEU A 443 -3.95 -8.14 23.88
N TYR A 444 -2.93 -8.86 24.30
CA TYR A 444 -2.37 -8.78 25.63
C TYR A 444 -0.91 -8.34 25.61
N LEU A 445 -0.52 -7.55 26.62
CA LEU A 445 0.86 -7.16 26.91
C LEU A 445 1.34 -7.91 28.15
N TYR A 446 2.49 -8.56 28.03
CA TYR A 446 3.15 -9.29 29.11
C TYR A 446 4.24 -8.44 29.74
N GLU A 447 4.43 -8.56 31.05
CA GLU A 447 5.50 -7.87 31.76
C GLU A 447 6.87 -8.38 31.27
N SER A 448 7.76 -7.46 30.92
CA SER A 448 9.12 -7.83 30.49
C SER A 448 9.93 -8.29 31.71
N THR A 449 10.48 -9.49 31.64
CA THR A 449 11.41 -10.02 32.64
C THR A 449 12.75 -9.27 32.67
N ASN A 450 13.00 -8.39 31.67
CA ASN A 450 14.24 -7.60 31.59
C ASN A 450 13.95 -6.13 31.19
N PRO A 451 13.66 -5.24 32.16
CA PRO A 451 13.27 -3.85 31.90
C PRO A 451 14.37 -3.01 31.24
N LYS A 452 15.64 -3.46 31.26
CA LYS A 452 16.76 -2.76 30.58
C LYS A 452 16.79 -2.98 29.07
N LYS A 453 16.11 -4.00 28.56
CA LYS A 453 15.98 -4.28 27.11
C LYS A 453 14.66 -3.81 26.50
N ALA A 454 13.68 -3.43 27.31
CA ALA A 454 12.46 -2.81 26.85
C ALA A 454 12.76 -1.33 26.55
N GLY A 455 12.77 -0.95 25.27
CA GLY A 455 13.02 0.42 24.80
C GLY A 455 11.92 1.43 25.16
N TRP A 456 11.29 1.28 26.31
CA TRP A 456 10.17 2.07 26.77
C TRP A 456 10.65 3.26 27.58
N SER A 457 10.16 4.45 27.29
CA SER A 457 10.39 5.57 28.20
C SER A 457 9.76 5.24 29.54
N LYS A 458 10.50 5.52 30.63
CA LYS A 458 10.06 5.30 32.01
C LYS A 458 8.69 5.93 32.32
N ALA A 459 8.35 7.03 31.61
CA ALA A 459 7.07 7.72 31.69
C ALA A 459 5.91 6.90 31.08
N LEU A 460 6.13 6.22 29.95
CA LEU A 460 5.12 5.37 29.33
C LEU A 460 4.86 4.12 30.17
N THR A 461 5.92 3.58 30.78
CA THR A 461 5.83 2.44 31.70
C THR A 461 5.02 2.80 32.95
N MET A 462 5.25 3.95 33.57
CA MET A 462 4.51 4.39 34.76
C MET A 462 3.05 4.73 34.47
N ALA A 463 2.75 5.45 33.39
CA ALA A 463 1.37 5.76 33.00
C ALA A 463 0.53 4.52 32.65
N LEU A 464 1.20 3.44 32.24
CA LEU A 464 0.56 2.18 31.86
C LEU A 464 0.36 1.21 33.04
N PHE A 465 1.05 1.40 34.19
CA PHE A 465 1.08 0.46 35.33
C PHE A 465 0.42 0.98 36.61
N GLU A 466 -0.30 2.11 36.55
CA GLU A 466 -1.03 2.65 37.72
C GLU A 466 -2.37 1.96 38.04
N THR A 467 -2.70 0.83 37.41
CA THR A 467 -3.88 0.06 37.78
C THR A 467 -3.51 -1.31 38.34
N PRO A 468 -4.01 -1.67 39.54
CA PRO A 468 -3.68 -2.92 40.21
C PRO A 468 -4.55 -4.05 39.65
N ALA A 469 -4.09 -4.74 38.63
CA ALA A 469 -4.45 -6.12 38.33
C ALA A 469 -3.75 -6.61 37.06
N SER A 470 -2.48 -6.98 37.14
CA SER A 470 -1.94 -7.96 36.21
C SER A 470 -2.52 -9.32 36.58
N TYR A 471 -3.55 -9.75 35.86
CA TYR A 471 -4.04 -11.10 35.99
C TYR A 471 -3.06 -12.02 35.25
N GLN A 472 -2.37 -12.89 35.98
CA GLN A 472 -1.34 -13.82 35.44
C GLN A 472 -0.17 -13.13 34.68
N GLY A 473 0.25 -11.92 35.06
CA GLY A 473 1.37 -11.22 34.39
C GLY A 473 1.04 -10.64 33.02
N ARG A 474 -0.24 -10.61 32.59
CA ARG A 474 -0.70 -9.99 31.33
C ARG A 474 -1.77 -8.94 31.56
N ARG A 475 -1.89 -7.97 30.66
CA ARG A 475 -2.93 -6.95 30.64
C ARG A 475 -3.43 -6.72 29.21
N ALA A 476 -4.67 -6.24 29.07
CA ALA A 476 -5.22 -5.88 27.79
C ALA A 476 -4.45 -4.71 27.14
N ASN A 477 -4.17 -4.82 25.86
CA ASN A 477 -3.57 -3.78 25.03
C ASN A 477 -4.63 -2.84 24.45
N ILE A 478 -5.58 -2.39 25.26
CA ILE A 478 -6.73 -1.57 24.86
C ILE A 478 -6.70 -0.24 25.63
N ALA A 479 -6.96 0.85 24.89
CA ALA A 479 -6.93 2.20 25.45
C ALA A 479 -8.07 2.43 26.45
N PRO A 480 -7.81 3.06 27.60
CA PRO A 480 -8.80 3.32 28.64
C PRO A 480 -10.00 4.13 28.15
N ASP A 481 -9.78 5.12 27.30
CA ASP A 481 -10.86 5.95 26.74
C ASP A 481 -11.80 5.17 25.84
N PHE A 482 -11.27 4.25 25.05
CA PHE A 482 -12.08 3.32 24.24
C PHE A 482 -12.92 2.41 25.14
N ILE A 483 -12.33 1.81 26.18
CA ILE A 483 -13.03 0.96 27.15
C ILE A 483 -14.16 1.74 27.80
N LYS A 484 -13.90 2.97 28.24
CA LYS A 484 -14.87 3.84 28.88
C LYS A 484 -16.08 4.13 27.96
N GLU A 485 -15.82 4.48 26.71
CA GLU A 485 -16.89 4.75 25.75
C GLU A 485 -17.70 3.48 25.44
N LEU A 486 -17.03 2.36 25.13
CA LEU A 486 -17.70 1.11 24.79
C LEU A 486 -18.58 0.61 25.94
N THR A 487 -18.06 0.58 27.17
CA THR A 487 -18.78 0.12 28.35
C THR A 487 -19.99 1.00 28.68
N ALA A 488 -19.86 2.31 28.46
CA ALA A 488 -20.96 3.26 28.63
C ALA A 488 -22.05 3.03 27.56
N ARG A 489 -21.69 2.84 26.29
CA ARG A 489 -22.64 2.59 25.18
C ARG A 489 -23.40 1.28 25.34
N LEU A 490 -22.69 0.21 25.75
CA LEU A 490 -23.28 -1.12 25.92
C LEU A 490 -23.90 -1.33 27.29
N ASN A 491 -23.68 -0.43 28.24
CA ASN A 491 -24.06 -0.60 29.65
C ASN A 491 -23.58 -1.93 30.26
N LEU A 492 -22.29 -2.26 29.97
CA LEU A 492 -21.64 -3.47 30.44
C LEU A 492 -20.43 -3.13 31.32
N ARG A 493 -20.14 -4.00 32.30
CA ARG A 493 -18.93 -3.85 33.13
C ARG A 493 -17.71 -4.43 32.44
N TRP A 494 -16.58 -3.74 32.51
CA TRP A 494 -15.30 -4.18 31.98
C TRP A 494 -14.69 -5.35 32.75
N LEU A 495 -14.16 -6.33 32.03
CA LEU A 495 -13.26 -7.36 32.53
C LEU A 495 -11.86 -7.13 31.97
N PRO A 496 -10.79 -7.18 32.80
CA PRO A 496 -9.44 -6.85 32.35
C PRO A 496 -8.79 -7.93 31.48
N VAL A 497 -9.31 -9.15 31.49
CA VAL A 497 -8.84 -10.31 30.72
C VAL A 497 -10.01 -11.17 30.25
N ASP A 498 -9.75 -12.01 29.24
CA ASP A 498 -10.66 -12.98 28.65
C ASP A 498 -11.96 -12.37 28.06
N SER A 499 -12.94 -13.17 27.79
CA SER A 499 -14.26 -12.73 27.31
C SER A 499 -15.23 -12.50 28.47
N GLY A 500 -16.17 -11.57 28.27
CA GLY A 500 -17.31 -11.38 29.18
C GLY A 500 -18.47 -12.31 28.85
N ASP A 501 -19.52 -12.24 29.68
CA ASP A 501 -20.77 -12.96 29.43
C ASP A 501 -21.69 -12.23 28.43
N LEU A 502 -21.29 -11.03 27.99
CA LEU A 502 -22.04 -10.13 27.10
C LEU A 502 -23.49 -9.89 27.52
N LYS A 503 -23.80 -10.13 28.81
CA LYS A 503 -25.06 -9.77 29.49
C LYS A 503 -24.81 -8.66 30.51
N LYS A 504 -23.76 -8.81 31.31
CA LYS A 504 -23.34 -7.87 32.35
C LYS A 504 -21.87 -7.40 32.19
N THR A 505 -21.07 -8.15 31.46
CA THR A 505 -19.63 -7.94 31.34
C THR A 505 -19.17 -8.02 29.89
N VAL A 506 -18.10 -7.29 29.58
CA VAL A 506 -17.40 -7.31 28.29
C VAL A 506 -15.88 -7.33 28.57
N GLY A 507 -15.16 -8.17 27.83
CA GLY A 507 -13.72 -8.32 27.96
C GLY A 507 -12.94 -8.02 26.68
N PRO A 508 -11.60 -8.08 26.72
CA PRO A 508 -10.73 -7.77 25.58
C PRO A 508 -11.00 -8.66 24.36
N GLU A 509 -11.25 -9.95 24.58
CA GLU A 509 -11.51 -10.88 23.48
C GLU A 509 -12.83 -10.59 22.76
N ASP A 510 -13.86 -10.14 23.48
CA ASP A 510 -15.13 -9.73 22.86
C ASP A 510 -14.95 -8.55 21.93
N ILE A 511 -14.11 -7.57 22.32
CA ILE A 511 -13.76 -6.40 21.52
C ILE A 511 -13.00 -6.84 20.26
N PHE A 512 -12.03 -7.74 20.43
CA PHE A 512 -11.25 -8.30 19.33
C PHE A 512 -12.16 -9.00 18.32
N HIS A 513 -13.03 -9.86 18.80
CA HIS A 513 -13.97 -10.61 17.96
C HIS A 513 -14.96 -9.69 17.25
N TYR A 514 -15.52 -8.70 17.95
CA TYR A 514 -16.40 -7.71 17.36
C TYR A 514 -15.70 -6.92 16.24
N ALA A 515 -14.51 -6.41 16.49
CA ALA A 515 -13.71 -5.70 15.49
C ALA A 515 -13.38 -6.57 14.28
N TYR A 516 -13.04 -7.84 14.54
CA TYR A 516 -12.72 -8.82 13.52
C TYR A 516 -13.93 -9.12 12.61
N ALA A 517 -15.11 -9.26 13.17
CA ALA A 517 -16.36 -9.43 12.41
C ALA A 517 -16.66 -8.20 11.55
N VAL A 518 -16.63 -7.00 12.13
CA VAL A 518 -16.94 -5.75 11.42
C VAL A 518 -15.98 -5.56 10.24
N PHE A 519 -14.69 -5.81 10.39
CA PHE A 519 -13.70 -5.68 9.33
C PHE A 519 -13.81 -6.76 8.24
N HIS A 520 -14.55 -7.85 8.50
CA HIS A 520 -14.88 -8.87 7.52
C HIS A 520 -16.22 -8.63 6.81
N SER A 521 -17.01 -7.63 7.21
CA SER A 521 -18.24 -7.26 6.52
C SER A 521 -17.94 -6.76 5.09
N PRO A 522 -18.48 -7.39 4.03
CA PRO A 522 -18.39 -6.89 2.66
C PRO A 522 -18.91 -5.47 2.52
N THR A 523 -20.04 -5.17 3.16
CA THR A 523 -20.66 -3.83 3.13
C THR A 523 -19.76 -2.78 3.79
N TYR A 524 -19.12 -3.08 4.93
CA TYR A 524 -18.10 -2.20 5.54
C TYR A 524 -16.97 -1.90 4.56
N ARG A 525 -16.39 -2.95 3.97
CA ARG A 525 -15.24 -2.84 3.04
C ARG A 525 -15.58 -2.03 1.80
N GLN A 526 -16.78 -2.23 1.23
CA GLN A 526 -17.25 -1.49 0.05
C GLN A 526 -17.61 -0.04 0.39
N ARG A 527 -18.33 0.19 1.49
CA ARG A 527 -18.80 1.51 1.91
C ARG A 527 -17.65 2.47 2.20
N TYR A 528 -16.61 1.96 2.86
CA TYR A 528 -15.45 2.73 3.29
C TYR A 528 -14.20 2.48 2.41
N ALA A 529 -14.36 1.91 1.22
CA ALA A 529 -13.25 1.51 0.35
C ALA A 529 -12.25 2.63 0.10
N GLU A 530 -12.71 3.86 -0.15
CA GLU A 530 -11.84 5.00 -0.44
C GLU A 530 -11.02 5.42 0.78
N PHE A 531 -11.60 5.35 1.98
CA PHE A 531 -10.87 5.67 3.22
C PHE A 531 -9.89 4.57 3.59
N LEU A 532 -10.25 3.31 3.39
CA LEU A 532 -9.40 2.14 3.65
C LEU A 532 -8.18 2.05 2.71
N LYS A 533 -8.20 2.73 1.56
CA LYS A 533 -7.00 2.90 0.71
C LYS A 533 -5.96 3.81 1.35
N ILE A 534 -6.42 4.72 2.18
CA ILE A 534 -5.68 5.88 2.67
C ILE A 534 -5.26 5.70 4.12
N ASP A 535 -6.17 5.21 4.97
CA ASP A 535 -6.00 5.08 6.41
C ASP A 535 -6.17 3.62 6.87
N PHE A 536 -5.84 3.35 8.12
CA PHE A 536 -6.17 2.09 8.79
C PHE A 536 -7.67 2.02 9.09
N PRO A 537 -8.23 0.81 9.22
CA PRO A 537 -9.66 0.68 9.47
C PRO A 537 -10.07 1.38 10.76
N ARG A 538 -11.28 1.95 10.75
CA ARG A 538 -11.94 2.51 11.91
C ARG A 538 -13.12 1.64 12.32
N LEU A 539 -13.22 1.37 13.60
CA LEU A 539 -14.25 0.53 14.18
C LEU A 539 -15.45 1.38 14.59
N PRO A 540 -16.60 1.26 13.92
CA PRO A 540 -17.83 1.85 14.41
C PRO A 540 -18.33 1.09 15.61
N LEU A 541 -18.91 1.78 16.59
CA LEU A 541 -19.49 1.18 17.79
C LEU A 541 -21.02 1.20 17.71
N THR A 542 -21.65 0.08 18.09
CA THR A 542 -23.10 0.00 18.28
C THR A 542 -23.48 0.17 19.74
N SER A 543 -24.68 0.69 19.97
CA SER A 543 -25.33 0.72 21.29
C SER A 543 -26.21 -0.53 21.53
N ASP A 544 -26.46 -1.33 20.48
CA ASP A 544 -27.25 -2.57 20.59
C ASP A 544 -26.38 -3.74 21.08
N VAL A 545 -26.54 -4.11 22.33
CA VAL A 545 -25.85 -5.26 22.96
C VAL A 545 -26.13 -6.58 22.25
N LYS A 546 -27.32 -6.75 21.66
CA LYS A 546 -27.69 -8.01 20.95
C LYS A 546 -26.87 -8.09 19.64
N LEU A 547 -26.80 -6.99 18.91
CA LEU A 547 -26.00 -6.90 17.69
C LEU A 547 -24.51 -7.08 18.02
N PHE A 548 -23.98 -6.39 19.04
CA PHE A 548 -22.61 -6.54 19.48
C PHE A 548 -22.27 -8.00 19.78
N ARG A 549 -23.13 -8.68 20.55
CA ARG A 549 -22.97 -10.11 20.89
C ARG A 549 -22.98 -11.01 19.65
N ALA A 550 -23.94 -10.80 18.75
CA ALA A 550 -24.05 -11.59 17.52
C ALA A 550 -22.81 -11.43 16.63
N LEU A 551 -22.32 -10.20 16.46
CA LEU A 551 -21.11 -9.93 15.70
C LEU A 551 -19.85 -10.49 16.38
N ALA A 552 -19.70 -10.34 17.70
CA ALA A 552 -18.60 -10.93 18.45
C ALA A 552 -18.57 -12.46 18.31
N ALA A 553 -19.73 -13.13 18.36
CA ALA A 553 -19.81 -14.58 18.14
C ALA A 553 -19.33 -14.98 16.73
N LYS A 554 -19.71 -14.23 15.67
CA LYS A 554 -19.23 -14.47 14.30
C LYS A 554 -17.75 -14.18 14.15
N GLY A 555 -17.25 -13.16 14.85
CA GLY A 555 -15.82 -12.85 14.90
C GLY A 555 -15.00 -13.95 15.56
N ALA A 556 -15.50 -14.54 16.65
CA ALA A 556 -14.87 -15.67 17.30
C ALA A 556 -14.78 -16.90 16.37
N GLU A 557 -15.85 -17.18 15.61
CA GLU A 557 -15.84 -18.25 14.59
C GLU A 557 -14.77 -17.97 13.51
N LEU A 558 -14.68 -16.73 13.02
CA LEU A 558 -13.67 -16.33 12.03
C LEU A 558 -12.25 -16.46 12.57
N VAL A 559 -12.01 -16.02 13.81
CA VAL A 559 -10.69 -16.13 14.45
C VAL A 559 -10.28 -17.60 14.57
N ALA A 560 -11.16 -18.47 15.06
CA ALA A 560 -10.87 -19.89 15.18
C ALA A 560 -10.58 -20.55 13.81
N LEU A 561 -11.26 -20.11 12.73
CA LEU A 561 -10.98 -20.57 11.37
C LEU A 561 -9.60 -20.10 10.87
N HIS A 562 -9.27 -18.83 11.09
CA HIS A 562 -8.03 -18.25 10.59
C HIS A 562 -6.79 -18.68 11.38
N LEU A 563 -6.96 -19.04 12.64
CA LEU A 563 -5.92 -19.70 13.45
C LEU A 563 -5.84 -21.21 13.21
N LEU A 564 -6.72 -21.77 12.36
CA LEU A 564 -6.86 -23.20 12.07
C LEU A 564 -7.21 -24.07 13.31
N GLU A 565 -7.90 -23.48 14.27
CA GLU A 565 -8.31 -24.10 15.55
C GLU A 565 -9.79 -24.56 15.54
N SER A 566 -10.58 -24.15 14.53
CA SER A 566 -12.00 -24.47 14.46
C SER A 566 -12.26 -25.96 14.25
N PRO A 567 -13.17 -26.59 15.01
CA PRO A 567 -13.57 -27.99 14.79
C PRO A 567 -14.22 -28.23 13.42
N LYS A 568 -14.76 -27.19 12.76
CA LYS A 568 -15.31 -27.26 11.40
C LYS A 568 -14.28 -27.69 10.35
N LEU A 569 -12.98 -27.46 10.61
CA LEU A 569 -11.88 -27.84 9.72
C LEU A 569 -11.69 -29.35 9.58
N ASN A 570 -12.29 -30.14 10.46
CA ASN A 570 -12.25 -31.61 10.43
C ASN A 570 -13.44 -32.22 9.64
N GLY A 571 -14.33 -31.39 9.08
CA GLY A 571 -15.46 -31.80 8.26
C GLY A 571 -15.11 -32.22 6.85
N LEU A 572 -16.08 -32.11 5.92
CA LEU A 572 -15.88 -32.37 4.49
C LEU A 572 -14.75 -31.50 3.93
N GLN A 573 -13.68 -32.14 3.47
CA GLN A 573 -12.50 -31.49 2.94
C GLN A 573 -12.27 -31.93 1.49
N PRO A 574 -11.62 -31.08 0.65
CA PRO A 574 -11.17 -31.51 -0.67
C PRO A 574 -10.36 -32.80 -0.59
N GLN A 575 -10.60 -33.73 -1.52
CA GLN A 575 -9.82 -34.96 -1.57
C GLN A 575 -8.57 -34.77 -2.39
N PHE A 576 -7.44 -35.31 -1.93
CA PHE A 576 -6.22 -35.38 -2.75
C PHE A 576 -6.27 -36.64 -3.59
N CYS A 577 -6.22 -36.50 -4.91
CA CYS A 577 -6.47 -37.54 -5.90
C CYS A 577 -5.27 -37.72 -6.83
N GLY A 578 -5.21 -38.91 -7.45
CA GLY A 578 -4.16 -39.25 -8.41
C GLY A 578 -3.00 -40.05 -7.81
N LYS A 579 -2.14 -40.62 -8.67
CA LYS A 579 -0.95 -41.38 -8.29
C LYS A 579 0.30 -40.60 -8.66
N GLY A 580 1.28 -40.49 -7.76
CA GLY A 580 2.51 -39.76 -7.98
C GLY A 580 3.33 -39.63 -6.70
N ASP A 581 4.34 -38.79 -6.73
CA ASP A 581 5.28 -38.52 -5.64
C ASP A 581 4.87 -37.32 -4.74
N ASN A 582 3.71 -36.75 -4.99
CA ASN A 582 3.17 -35.57 -4.31
C ASN A 582 4.02 -34.28 -4.46
N THR A 583 4.88 -34.24 -5.48
CA THR A 583 5.71 -33.04 -5.72
C THR A 583 4.91 -31.93 -6.37
N VAL A 584 5.02 -30.73 -5.86
CA VAL A 584 4.38 -29.54 -6.43
C VAL A 584 5.21 -29.00 -7.58
N GLU A 585 4.71 -29.11 -8.81
CA GLU A 585 5.33 -28.54 -10.01
C GLU A 585 4.75 -27.18 -10.33
N LYS A 586 3.40 -27.12 -10.45
CA LYS A 586 2.65 -25.91 -10.78
C LYS A 586 1.22 -26.00 -10.26
N ALA A 587 0.83 -25.07 -9.40
CA ALA A 587 -0.55 -24.97 -8.96
C ALA A 587 -1.43 -24.38 -10.06
N GLN A 588 -2.48 -25.10 -10.47
CA GLN A 588 -3.41 -24.70 -11.52
C GLN A 588 -4.83 -25.13 -11.18
N PHE A 589 -5.78 -24.18 -11.26
CA PHE A 589 -7.20 -24.49 -11.12
C PHE A 589 -7.82 -24.84 -12.46
N VAL A 590 -8.59 -25.92 -12.49
CA VAL A 590 -9.34 -26.38 -13.67
C VAL A 590 -10.80 -26.55 -13.25
N GLU A 591 -11.71 -25.87 -13.91
CA GLU A 591 -13.15 -26.00 -13.65
C GLU A 591 -13.66 -27.39 -13.99
N SER A 592 -14.39 -28.01 -13.06
CA SER A 592 -15.09 -29.26 -13.35
C SER A 592 -16.30 -29.00 -14.24
N ARG A 593 -16.34 -29.59 -15.42
CA ARG A 593 -17.49 -29.49 -16.36
C ARG A 593 -18.70 -30.34 -15.98
N LEU A 594 -18.73 -30.96 -14.81
CA LEU A 594 -19.77 -31.90 -14.40
C LEU A 594 -20.53 -31.41 -13.16
N GLY A 595 -21.58 -30.64 -13.41
CA GLY A 595 -22.69 -30.50 -12.48
C GLY A 595 -23.70 -31.64 -12.67
N ILE A 596 -23.31 -32.93 -12.47
CA ILE A 596 -24.28 -34.03 -12.28
C ILE A 596 -23.58 -35.07 -11.40
N LEU A 597 -23.96 -35.08 -10.12
CA LEU A 597 -23.77 -36.27 -9.29
C LEU A 597 -24.78 -37.33 -9.78
N PRO A 598 -24.39 -38.57 -10.10
CA PRO A 598 -25.34 -39.65 -10.35
C PRO A 598 -26.02 -39.98 -9.02
N ASP A 599 -27.34 -40.08 -9.08
CA ASP A 599 -28.27 -40.49 -8.04
C ASP A 599 -28.58 -39.52 -6.88
N GLN A 600 -29.38 -38.49 -7.21
CA GLN A 600 -30.38 -37.99 -6.26
C GLN A 600 -31.75 -37.79 -6.95
N PRO A 601 -32.87 -38.15 -6.32
CA PRO A 601 -34.20 -38.05 -6.91
C PRO A 601 -34.61 -36.58 -7.06
N LYS A 602 -35.17 -36.28 -8.25
CA LYS A 602 -35.68 -34.94 -8.62
C LYS A 602 -36.84 -34.56 -7.72
N HIS A 603 -36.64 -33.69 -6.74
CA HIS A 603 -37.70 -32.88 -6.18
C HIS A 603 -37.85 -31.58 -6.94
N LYS A 604 -39.03 -31.39 -7.53
CA LYS A 604 -39.44 -30.13 -8.16
C LYS A 604 -39.67 -29.08 -7.07
N THR A 605 -39.28 -27.85 -7.42
CA THR A 605 -39.51 -26.56 -6.74
C THR A 605 -38.65 -26.30 -5.54
N ASP A 606 -37.54 -25.54 -5.82
CA ASP A 606 -37.22 -24.37 -5.05
C ASP A 606 -36.12 -23.60 -5.83
N LYS A 607 -36.12 -22.27 -5.73
CA LYS A 607 -35.21 -21.38 -6.41
C LYS A 607 -33.75 -21.86 -6.23
N LEU A 608 -33.10 -22.28 -7.34
CA LEU A 608 -31.70 -22.62 -7.33
C LEU A 608 -30.90 -21.37 -6.94
N GLU A 609 -30.50 -21.31 -5.68
CA GLU A 609 -29.29 -20.57 -5.35
C GLU A 609 -28.14 -21.21 -6.14
N ALA A 610 -27.41 -20.42 -6.92
CA ALA A 610 -26.36 -20.91 -7.79
C ALA A 610 -25.33 -21.67 -6.93
N CYS A 611 -25.28 -22.99 -7.11
CA CYS A 611 -24.27 -23.84 -6.47
C CYS A 611 -22.90 -23.33 -6.92
N PRO A 612 -21.96 -23.04 -6.01
CA PRO A 612 -20.65 -22.50 -6.41
C PRO A 612 -19.95 -23.51 -7.34
N THR A 613 -19.45 -23.01 -8.48
CA THR A 613 -18.69 -23.81 -9.44
C THR A 613 -17.48 -24.41 -8.72
N THR A 614 -17.40 -25.74 -8.64
CA THR A 614 -16.25 -26.45 -8.09
C THR A 614 -15.26 -26.83 -9.18
N GLY A 615 -13.99 -27.03 -8.81
CA GLY A 615 -12.94 -27.43 -9.72
C GLY A 615 -11.86 -28.23 -9.03
N GLN A 616 -10.82 -28.52 -9.79
CA GLN A 616 -9.66 -29.29 -9.36
C GLN A 616 -8.43 -28.37 -9.28
N VAL A 617 -7.70 -28.43 -8.19
CA VAL A 617 -6.42 -27.75 -8.04
C VAL A 617 -5.29 -28.74 -8.28
N TRP A 618 -4.73 -28.72 -9.48
CA TRP A 618 -3.63 -29.58 -9.89
C TRP A 618 -2.33 -29.09 -9.26
N VAL A 619 -1.54 -30.02 -8.70
CA VAL A 619 -0.21 -29.75 -8.15
C VAL A 619 0.92 -30.22 -9.09
N ASN A 620 0.64 -31.22 -9.90
CA ASN A 620 1.49 -31.73 -10.99
C ASN A 620 0.61 -32.35 -12.08
N ALA A 621 1.20 -33.02 -13.09
CA ALA A 621 0.46 -33.59 -14.20
C ALA A 621 -0.54 -34.70 -13.82
N ASN A 622 -0.37 -35.36 -12.65
CA ASN A 622 -1.09 -36.55 -12.29
C ASN A 622 -1.91 -36.43 -10.98
N GLN A 623 -1.68 -35.37 -10.21
CA GLN A 623 -2.26 -35.26 -8.86
C GLN A 623 -2.90 -33.89 -8.62
N TYR A 624 -4.04 -33.91 -7.90
CA TYR A 624 -4.84 -32.71 -7.67
C TYR A 624 -5.66 -32.82 -6.38
N PHE A 625 -6.08 -31.67 -5.86
CA PHE A 625 -7.13 -31.55 -4.86
C PHE A 625 -8.47 -31.36 -5.58
N ASP A 626 -9.43 -32.26 -5.32
CA ASP A 626 -10.75 -32.24 -5.95
C ASP A 626 -11.78 -31.44 -5.15
N ALA A 627 -12.85 -31.02 -5.81
CA ALA A 627 -13.98 -30.29 -5.21
C ALA A 627 -13.62 -28.98 -4.51
N VAL A 628 -12.62 -28.25 -5.02
CA VAL A 628 -12.29 -26.90 -4.52
C VAL A 628 -13.23 -25.87 -5.15
N PRO A 629 -13.97 -25.07 -4.36
CA PRO A 629 -14.84 -24.03 -4.91
C PRO A 629 -14.03 -22.92 -5.61
N LYS A 630 -14.52 -22.44 -6.77
CA LYS A 630 -13.85 -21.41 -7.55
C LYS A 630 -13.69 -20.10 -6.77
N ASN A 631 -14.73 -19.67 -6.04
CA ASN A 631 -14.68 -18.48 -5.19
C ASN A 631 -13.65 -18.58 -4.07
N VAL A 632 -13.37 -19.79 -3.56
CA VAL A 632 -12.30 -20.05 -2.58
C VAL A 632 -10.92 -19.95 -3.24
N TRP A 633 -10.75 -20.52 -4.43
CA TRP A 633 -9.51 -20.40 -5.19
C TRP A 633 -9.18 -18.93 -5.53
N GLU A 634 -10.19 -18.14 -5.86
CA GLU A 634 -10.08 -16.73 -6.21
C GLU A 634 -10.07 -15.79 -4.99
N PHE A 635 -10.33 -16.31 -3.79
CA PHE A 635 -10.39 -15.51 -2.57
C PHE A 635 -9.03 -14.88 -2.23
N HIS A 636 -9.06 -13.61 -1.84
CA HIS A 636 -7.85 -12.84 -1.52
C HIS A 636 -7.81 -12.47 -0.03
N VAL A 637 -6.60 -12.50 0.51
CA VAL A 637 -6.23 -11.91 1.79
C VAL A 637 -4.97 -11.08 1.57
N GLY A 638 -5.11 -9.78 1.58
CA GLY A 638 -4.00 -8.85 1.46
C GLY A 638 -3.21 -8.93 0.15
N GLY A 639 -3.84 -9.23 -0.97
CA GLY A 639 -3.20 -9.35 -2.28
C GLY A 639 -2.59 -10.72 -2.58
N TYR A 640 -2.73 -11.67 -1.66
CA TYR A 640 -2.47 -13.09 -1.92
C TYR A 640 -3.78 -13.85 -2.11
N GLN A 641 -3.77 -14.85 -2.99
CA GLN A 641 -4.73 -15.94 -3.00
C GLN A 641 -4.12 -17.06 -2.14
N PRO A 642 -4.57 -17.26 -0.88
CA PRO A 642 -3.85 -18.16 0.02
C PRO A 642 -3.72 -19.59 -0.51
N CYS A 643 -4.78 -20.16 -1.13
CA CYS A 643 -4.72 -21.48 -1.73
C CYS A 643 -3.64 -21.60 -2.81
N GLN A 644 -3.54 -20.61 -3.70
CA GLN A 644 -2.53 -20.60 -4.76
C GLN A 644 -1.14 -20.32 -4.20
N LYS A 645 -1.03 -19.32 -3.33
CA LYS A 645 0.26 -18.86 -2.77
C LYS A 645 0.94 -19.96 -1.95
N TRP A 646 0.17 -20.67 -1.14
CA TRP A 646 0.70 -21.75 -0.32
C TRP A 646 1.35 -22.87 -1.15
N LEU A 647 0.70 -23.30 -2.22
CA LEU A 647 1.24 -24.29 -3.15
C LEU A 647 2.42 -23.73 -3.96
N LYS A 648 2.31 -22.49 -4.44
CA LYS A 648 3.36 -21.82 -5.22
C LYS A 648 4.68 -21.73 -4.44
N ASP A 649 4.60 -21.45 -3.14
CA ASP A 649 5.80 -21.37 -2.29
C ASP A 649 6.44 -22.73 -2.04
N ARG A 650 5.69 -23.83 -2.25
CA ARG A 650 6.16 -25.22 -2.12
C ARG A 650 6.55 -25.85 -3.45
N LYS A 651 6.75 -25.05 -4.51
CA LYS A 651 7.21 -25.58 -5.82
C LYS A 651 8.51 -26.35 -5.69
N GLY A 652 8.58 -27.57 -6.28
CA GLY A 652 9.68 -28.50 -6.19
C GLY A 652 9.75 -29.29 -4.87
N ARG A 653 8.79 -29.10 -3.95
CA ARG A 653 8.71 -29.83 -2.69
C ARG A 653 7.68 -30.94 -2.80
N THR A 654 8.00 -32.12 -2.24
CA THR A 654 7.08 -33.22 -2.03
C THR A 654 6.21 -32.91 -0.80
N LEU A 655 4.89 -32.92 -0.97
CA LEU A 655 3.94 -32.69 0.12
C LEU A 655 3.85 -33.90 1.04
N SER A 656 4.07 -33.68 2.32
CA SER A 656 3.80 -34.68 3.36
C SER A 656 2.29 -34.85 3.57
N TYR A 657 1.92 -35.86 4.33
CA TYR A 657 0.52 -36.05 4.76
C TYR A 657 0.02 -34.80 5.52
N ASP A 658 0.82 -34.26 6.42
CA ASP A 658 0.48 -33.06 7.19
C ASP A 658 0.35 -31.82 6.31
N ASP A 659 1.20 -31.67 5.29
CA ASP A 659 1.09 -30.61 4.29
C ASP A 659 -0.26 -30.69 3.54
N MET A 660 -0.66 -31.90 3.13
CA MET A 660 -1.94 -32.11 2.45
C MET A 660 -3.14 -31.82 3.37
N GLN A 661 -3.09 -32.25 4.62
CA GLN A 661 -4.13 -31.94 5.60
C GLN A 661 -4.21 -30.44 5.87
N HIS A 662 -3.07 -29.76 6.00
CA HIS A 662 -3.02 -28.31 6.19
C HIS A 662 -3.65 -27.58 5.01
N TYR A 663 -3.31 -27.96 3.77
CA TYR A 663 -3.91 -27.35 2.58
C TYR A 663 -5.43 -27.52 2.53
N ARG A 664 -5.92 -28.70 2.85
CA ARG A 664 -7.35 -28.98 2.93
C ARG A 664 -8.06 -28.10 3.96
N LYS A 665 -7.44 -27.89 5.14
CA LYS A 665 -7.93 -26.97 6.16
C LYS A 665 -7.97 -25.52 5.66
N ILE A 666 -6.99 -25.07 4.86
CA ILE A 666 -7.01 -23.72 4.26
C ILE A 666 -8.24 -23.57 3.36
N VAL A 667 -8.54 -24.54 2.51
CA VAL A 667 -9.69 -24.48 1.61
C VAL A 667 -11.01 -24.37 2.41
N VAL A 668 -11.18 -25.21 3.44
CA VAL A 668 -12.36 -25.17 4.30
C VAL A 668 -12.47 -23.85 5.07
N ALA A 669 -11.35 -23.37 5.64
CA ALA A 669 -11.34 -22.11 6.37
C ALA A 669 -11.80 -20.94 5.51
N GLN A 670 -11.34 -20.87 4.25
CA GLN A 670 -11.76 -19.82 3.34
C GLN A 670 -13.22 -19.96 2.88
N ALA A 671 -13.70 -21.18 2.65
CA ALA A 671 -15.12 -21.41 2.31
C ALA A 671 -16.03 -20.94 3.44
N GLU A 672 -15.72 -21.32 4.68
CA GLU A 672 -16.46 -20.87 5.87
C GLU A 672 -16.33 -19.37 6.10
N THR A 673 -15.18 -18.77 5.79
CA THR A 673 -14.97 -17.31 5.86
C THR A 673 -15.93 -16.58 4.92
N ILE A 674 -16.02 -17.02 3.66
CA ILE A 674 -16.93 -16.43 2.67
C ILE A 674 -18.39 -16.52 3.15
N ARG A 675 -18.79 -17.68 3.69
CA ARG A 675 -20.12 -17.88 4.26
C ARG A 675 -20.39 -16.92 5.44
N LEU A 676 -19.47 -16.85 6.39
CA LEU A 676 -19.58 -15.98 7.56
C LEU A 676 -19.60 -14.49 7.21
N MET A 677 -18.86 -14.06 6.19
CA MET A 677 -18.91 -12.69 5.69
C MET A 677 -20.33 -12.30 5.25
N GLY A 678 -21.04 -13.19 4.56
CA GLY A 678 -22.44 -12.98 4.19
C GLY A 678 -23.38 -12.93 5.40
N GLU A 679 -23.18 -13.81 6.40
CA GLU A 679 -23.97 -13.82 7.63
C GLU A 679 -23.73 -12.56 8.49
N ILE A 680 -22.50 -12.05 8.55
CA ILE A 680 -22.16 -10.80 9.23
C ILE A 680 -22.92 -9.63 8.62
N ASP A 681 -22.94 -9.52 7.29
CA ASP A 681 -23.69 -8.47 6.60
C ASP A 681 -25.19 -8.58 6.85
N ALA A 682 -25.73 -9.80 6.88
CA ALA A 682 -27.15 -10.06 7.17
C ALA A 682 -27.54 -9.68 8.61
N LEU A 683 -26.62 -9.73 9.56
CA LEU A 683 -26.85 -9.30 10.95
C LEU A 683 -26.91 -7.79 11.10
N ILE A 684 -26.26 -7.04 10.24
CA ILE A 684 -26.16 -5.57 10.33
C ILE A 684 -27.37 -4.94 9.62
N PRO A 685 -28.32 -4.34 10.34
CA PRO A 685 -29.58 -3.88 9.74
C PRO A 685 -29.40 -2.65 8.85
N LYS A 686 -28.47 -1.78 9.20
CA LYS A 686 -28.13 -0.57 8.45
C LYS A 686 -26.72 -0.05 8.77
N TRP A 687 -26.21 0.76 7.90
CA TRP A 687 -24.97 1.53 8.10
C TRP A 687 -25.30 3.03 8.16
N PRO A 688 -24.64 3.82 9.02
CA PRO A 688 -23.64 3.43 10.03
C PRO A 688 -24.23 2.55 11.15
N LEU A 689 -23.34 1.84 11.84
CA LEU A 689 -23.68 1.21 13.13
C LEU A 689 -23.89 2.33 14.17
N GLU A 690 -25.03 2.31 14.85
CA GLU A 690 -25.41 3.26 15.90
C GLU A 690 -25.54 2.55 17.24
#